data_d45a60f391a00aeff7f7585a04329536
#
_entry.id   d45a60f391a00aeff7f7585a04329536
#
_cell.length_a   1.000
_cell.length_b   1.000
_cell.length_c   1.000
_cell.angle_alpha   90.00
_cell.angle_beta   90.00
_cell.angle_gamma   90.00
#
_symmetry.space_group_name_H-M   'P 1'
#
loop_
_entity.id
_entity.type
_entity.pdbx_description
1 polymer ?
#
loop_
_entity_poly.entity_id
_entity_poly.type
_entity_poly.pdbx_seq_one_letter_code
_entity_poly.pdbx_strand_id
1 'polypeptide(L)'
;MILSKKNNAVIILILLILSEVILAGTTGKISGKVTDAATGEPLPSVNIVVVGTTMGTSTDVNGNYVLLNIPAGKYTLKFSMIGYADFIVEDVRVNIDLTTKVNAYLKEEVIQGEDVVVVAERPIVRKDVSNSQMNLAGESISSLPVQNVVEVLKLQAGIESGRDGIIVRGGSANQTVFMVDGLSQNDERSNIPYATVSLSAIKEVQIQTGGFNAEYGNLRSGLINVITKEGNSSVYSGTINFHYSPPAAKHFGNSVYDPYSYFNRPYLDPDVMWTGTNNGAWDSYTQRQYPQFEGWNAVSEATLKDDDPTNDLTPSAAKRIYEWQHRRQGEITKPDFIIDVGFGGPVPFVSEYLGNLRFYTSYYQQRDMFVFPLSRDSYSETQFRTKLNADISKSLKLVVSGLYGEINSVSPYNWNVPTGSVLKTTYDVANLLNSSSGNAILYMPGYFSPSSIYRTMFAVKLTHILSPKAFYDIKLEHFTNRYSTYQMELRDTTKKYQPVPGYFTDEAPYGYWGYSVSGIDGMIMGGWMNLGRDQSVNSTTSLKFDIINQLNLSNQLKAGAEFVYNDYNINAGTYSPSMNTWTREQVYQLFPYRLSAYVQDKLEFEGFIMNLGLRAEYSDPNTEWFQLSDFDKLYSAGYGNSLEKSAAKEKVKGKLYLSPRLGVSHPITDNSKLYFNYGHFLSEPASSYRFRIQRESNGLVTYIGNPYLKLERTVAYELGYSQNLYDQFLLNIAAYYKDVLDQPGWVYYQNLNSTVQYYKATNNNYADIRGFEITLSKVWGKWVRGFINYTYDVRTSGYFGLTKYFEDPVEQRDYLRLNPYQSKPHPQPYARANLQLFTPDNFGPAISGMYPLANITLNILADWKAGAYTTFNPHNIPGVVDNVQWVDWYNIDLRFSKDFDFEDFNLQLYVDVTNVLNTKFLSQAGFSDIYDYNDYLESLNFSWEEGVEHGNDKIGDYRPDGVPYDPLEPNPNNDPEIAKRNEERKKNKSYIDMPNIKSMTFLNPRKITLGIKLDF
;
A
#
# COMPACT_ATOMS: atom_id res chain seq x y z
N MET A 1 27.72 -9.52 21.87
CA MET A 1 28.20 -10.86 21.48
C MET A 1 28.44 -11.70 22.74
N ILE A 2 27.37 -12.28 23.28
CA ILE A 2 27.40 -13.46 24.18
C ILE A 2 26.00 -14.06 24.10
N LEU A 3 25.79 -15.01 23.21
CA LEU A 3 24.60 -15.88 23.21
C LEU A 3 24.73 -16.78 24.45
N SER A 4 23.77 -16.72 25.35
CA SER A 4 23.79 -17.52 26.59
C SER A 4 23.71 -19.00 26.23
N LYS A 5 24.54 -19.84 26.87
CA LYS A 5 24.65 -21.30 26.67
C LYS A 5 23.32 -22.07 26.82
N LYS A 6 22.28 -21.48 27.38
CA LYS A 6 20.95 -22.12 27.52
C LYS A 6 20.14 -22.15 26.21
N ASN A 7 20.37 -21.19 25.30
CA ASN A 7 19.62 -21.15 24.04
C ASN A 7 20.14 -22.13 22.99
N ASN A 8 21.42 -22.50 23.07
CA ASN A 8 21.99 -23.48 22.14
C ASN A 8 21.43 -24.89 22.34
N ALA A 9 21.05 -25.26 23.55
CA ALA A 9 20.47 -26.59 23.85
C ALA A 9 19.05 -26.73 23.27
N VAL A 10 18.28 -25.64 23.26
CA VAL A 10 16.92 -25.62 22.67
C VAL A 10 17.00 -25.68 21.15
N ILE A 11 17.93 -24.97 20.53
CA ILE A 11 18.16 -25.00 19.08
C ILE A 11 18.66 -26.38 18.63
N ILE A 12 19.57 -27.04 19.39
CA ILE A 12 20.05 -28.40 19.10
C ILE A 12 18.95 -29.44 19.31
N LEU A 13 18.08 -29.25 20.31
CA LEU A 13 16.94 -30.16 20.56
C LEU A 13 15.86 -30.04 19.46
N ILE A 14 15.61 -28.83 18.97
CA ILE A 14 14.72 -28.59 17.84
C ILE A 14 15.28 -29.20 16.56
N LEU A 15 16.56 -29.10 16.31
CA LEU A 15 17.27 -29.74 15.17
C LEU A 15 17.25 -31.28 15.21
N LEU A 16 17.22 -31.88 16.39
CA LEU A 16 17.16 -33.32 16.58
C LEU A 16 15.75 -33.93 16.49
N ILE A 17 14.70 -33.14 16.73
CA ILE A 17 13.30 -33.59 16.60
C ILE A 17 12.81 -33.49 15.13
N LEU A 18 13.53 -32.77 14.28
CA LEU A 18 13.16 -32.48 12.90
C LEU A 18 13.57 -33.53 11.85
N SER A 19 14.01 -34.73 12.26
CA SER A 19 14.58 -35.71 11.33
C SER A 19 13.55 -36.46 10.44
N GLU A 20 12.24 -36.31 10.61
CA GLU A 20 11.23 -37.06 9.84
C GLU A 20 9.94 -36.28 9.46
N VAL A 21 9.98 -35.02 9.00
CA VAL A 21 8.77 -34.29 8.58
C VAL A 21 8.99 -33.42 7.33
N ILE A 22 8.03 -33.29 6.52
CA ILE A 22 7.83 -33.12 5.08
C ILE A 22 7.07 -31.83 4.60
N LEU A 23 7.17 -31.24 3.28
CA LEU A 23 6.91 -29.82 3.08
C LEU A 23 6.62 -29.16 1.69
N ALA A 24 6.06 -27.96 1.52
CA ALA A 24 5.44 -27.35 0.31
C ALA A 24 6.10 -26.10 -0.32
N GLY A 25 5.71 -25.71 -1.54
CA GLY A 25 6.44 -24.87 -2.47
C GLY A 25 5.79 -23.62 -3.07
N THR A 26 6.55 -22.94 -3.96
CA THR A 26 6.20 -21.77 -4.79
C THR A 26 6.14 -22.14 -6.28
N THR A 27 5.63 -23.30 -6.61
CA THR A 27 5.67 -23.94 -7.95
C THR A 27 4.28 -24.43 -8.33
N GLY A 28 4.11 -24.77 -9.60
CA GLY A 28 2.90 -25.38 -10.13
C GLY A 28 3.10 -26.87 -10.46
N LYS A 29 2.05 -27.47 -11.01
CA LYS A 29 1.96 -28.88 -11.39
C LYS A 29 1.52 -28.99 -12.84
N ILE A 30 2.08 -29.97 -13.58
CA ILE A 30 1.58 -30.40 -14.88
C ILE A 30 1.05 -31.83 -14.74
N SER A 31 -0.12 -32.12 -15.29
CA SER A 31 -0.68 -33.47 -15.33
C SER A 31 -1.44 -33.70 -16.63
N GLY A 32 -1.62 -34.96 -17.00
CA GLY A 32 -2.36 -35.29 -18.20
C GLY A 32 -2.42 -36.78 -18.46
N LYS A 33 -2.97 -37.14 -19.61
CA LYS A 33 -3.05 -38.51 -20.12
C LYS A 33 -2.44 -38.57 -21.48
N VAL A 34 -1.72 -39.66 -21.74
CA VAL A 34 -1.13 -39.97 -23.04
C VAL A 34 -1.85 -41.17 -23.61
N THR A 35 -2.36 -41.05 -24.83
CA THR A 35 -3.08 -42.11 -25.54
C THR A 35 -2.55 -42.27 -26.94
N ASP A 36 -2.75 -43.45 -27.52
CA ASP A 36 -2.56 -43.70 -28.93
C ASP A 36 -3.57 -42.88 -29.76
N ALA A 37 -3.10 -42.18 -30.78
CA ALA A 37 -3.91 -41.28 -31.57
C ALA A 37 -4.93 -42.00 -32.48
N ALA A 38 -4.72 -43.24 -32.81
CA ALA A 38 -5.61 -44.04 -33.67
C ALA A 38 -6.62 -44.85 -32.87
N THR A 39 -6.18 -45.48 -31.78
CA THR A 39 -7.01 -46.40 -30.97
C THR A 39 -7.64 -45.76 -29.78
N GLY A 40 -7.09 -44.65 -29.27
CA GLY A 40 -7.48 -44.00 -28.02
C GLY A 40 -7.05 -44.75 -26.75
N GLU A 41 -6.30 -45.87 -26.90
CA GLU A 41 -5.83 -46.66 -25.76
C GLU A 41 -4.76 -45.92 -24.97
N PRO A 42 -4.72 -46.07 -23.64
CA PRO A 42 -3.69 -45.45 -22.82
C PRO A 42 -2.31 -46.01 -23.09
N LEU A 43 -1.30 -45.14 -23.18
CA LEU A 43 0.10 -45.50 -23.42
C LEU A 43 0.90 -45.45 -22.11
N PRO A 44 1.30 -46.62 -21.54
CA PRO A 44 2.14 -46.67 -20.35
C PRO A 44 3.62 -46.45 -20.71
N SER A 45 4.41 -45.96 -19.75
CA SER A 45 5.87 -45.78 -19.86
C SER A 45 6.31 -44.77 -20.94
N VAL A 46 5.44 -43.90 -21.41
CA VAL A 46 5.83 -42.76 -22.22
C VAL A 46 6.72 -41.83 -21.41
N ASN A 47 7.90 -41.50 -21.91
CA ASN A 47 8.80 -40.58 -21.28
C ASN A 47 8.40 -39.12 -21.57
N ILE A 48 8.24 -38.32 -20.52
CA ILE A 48 7.84 -36.90 -20.59
C ILE A 48 8.97 -36.05 -20.04
N VAL A 49 9.50 -35.13 -20.84
CA VAL A 49 10.60 -34.23 -20.45
C VAL A 49 10.20 -32.79 -20.65
N VAL A 50 10.52 -31.95 -19.68
CA VAL A 50 10.45 -30.48 -19.80
C VAL A 50 11.74 -30.01 -20.49
N VAL A 51 11.62 -29.64 -21.79
CA VAL A 51 12.76 -29.27 -22.63
C VAL A 51 13.61 -28.17 -22.00
N GLY A 52 14.94 -28.33 -22.06
CA GLY A 52 15.88 -27.37 -21.45
C GLY A 52 16.03 -27.47 -19.93
N THR A 53 15.43 -28.52 -19.32
CA THR A 53 15.54 -28.75 -17.85
C THR A 53 15.91 -30.22 -17.56
N THR A 54 16.18 -30.53 -16.30
CA THR A 54 16.38 -31.90 -15.81
C THR A 54 15.08 -32.55 -15.31
N MET A 55 13.92 -31.89 -15.52
CA MET A 55 12.63 -32.33 -15.00
C MET A 55 11.94 -33.26 -16.00
N GLY A 56 11.43 -34.36 -15.51
CA GLY A 56 10.71 -35.35 -16.33
C GLY A 56 9.99 -36.39 -15.47
N THR A 57 9.12 -37.16 -16.12
CA THR A 57 8.35 -38.25 -15.53
C THR A 57 8.00 -39.29 -16.62
N SER A 58 7.35 -40.37 -16.25
CA SER A 58 6.77 -41.33 -17.21
C SER A 58 5.30 -41.59 -16.88
N THR A 59 4.52 -42.03 -17.89
CA THR A 59 3.11 -42.41 -17.71
C THR A 59 2.98 -43.73 -16.92
N ASP A 60 1.90 -43.80 -16.12
CA ASP A 60 1.48 -45.02 -15.41
C ASP A 60 0.78 -46.04 -16.38
N VAL A 61 0.32 -47.15 -15.81
CA VAL A 61 -0.36 -48.21 -16.57
C VAL A 61 -1.66 -47.75 -17.28
N ASN A 62 -2.24 -46.65 -16.84
CA ASN A 62 -3.44 -46.02 -17.40
C ASN A 62 -3.13 -44.83 -18.33
N GLY A 63 -1.84 -44.63 -18.65
CA GLY A 63 -1.38 -43.54 -19.49
C GLY A 63 -1.35 -42.16 -18.78
N ASN A 64 -1.59 -42.08 -17.48
CA ASN A 64 -1.58 -40.83 -16.74
C ASN A 64 -0.18 -40.46 -16.25
N TYR A 65 0.07 -39.14 -16.15
CA TYR A 65 1.32 -38.62 -15.60
C TYR A 65 1.11 -37.38 -14.74
N VAL A 66 2.06 -37.13 -13.86
CA VAL A 66 2.14 -35.92 -13.02
C VAL A 66 3.59 -35.45 -12.94
N LEU A 67 3.80 -34.16 -13.13
CA LEU A 67 5.06 -33.44 -12.91
C LEU A 67 4.82 -32.38 -11.83
N LEU A 68 5.46 -32.51 -10.69
CA LEU A 68 5.42 -31.56 -9.58
C LEU A 68 6.63 -30.62 -9.61
N ASN A 69 6.56 -29.55 -8.80
CA ASN A 69 7.66 -28.61 -8.57
C ASN A 69 8.13 -27.89 -9.84
N ILE A 70 7.23 -27.59 -10.76
CA ILE A 70 7.54 -26.82 -11.96
C ILE A 70 7.44 -25.34 -11.63
N PRO A 71 8.53 -24.54 -11.72
CA PRO A 71 8.44 -23.10 -11.50
C PRO A 71 7.43 -22.42 -12.42
N ALA A 72 6.81 -21.33 -12.00
CA ALA A 72 5.93 -20.58 -12.87
C ALA A 72 6.66 -20.14 -14.15
N GLY A 73 6.03 -20.26 -15.31
CA GLY A 73 6.62 -19.90 -16.61
C GLY A 73 6.00 -20.62 -17.78
N LYS A 74 6.60 -20.43 -18.96
CA LYS A 74 6.26 -21.13 -20.21
C LYS A 74 7.29 -22.22 -20.47
N TYR A 75 6.82 -23.40 -20.89
CA TYR A 75 7.65 -24.59 -21.14
C TYR A 75 7.24 -25.30 -22.41
N THR A 76 8.18 -26.06 -22.97
CA THR A 76 7.94 -27.03 -24.02
C THR A 76 8.03 -28.43 -23.39
N LEU A 77 7.02 -29.26 -23.59
CA LEU A 77 7.00 -30.66 -23.19
C LEU A 77 7.27 -31.55 -24.39
N LYS A 78 8.17 -32.50 -24.20
CA LYS A 78 8.43 -33.56 -25.20
C LYS A 78 7.99 -34.92 -24.66
N PHE A 79 7.15 -35.60 -25.40
CA PHE A 79 6.65 -36.94 -25.11
C PHE A 79 7.32 -37.92 -26.10
N SER A 80 7.96 -38.95 -25.58
CA SER A 80 8.67 -39.93 -26.41
C SER A 80 8.40 -41.36 -25.94
N MET A 81 8.17 -42.25 -26.89
CA MET A 81 7.99 -43.71 -26.67
C MET A 81 8.51 -44.49 -27.86
N ILE A 82 9.15 -45.63 -27.60
CA ILE A 82 9.66 -46.50 -28.68
C ILE A 82 8.50 -46.98 -29.56
N GLY A 83 8.60 -46.76 -30.85
CA GLY A 83 7.58 -47.12 -31.84
C GLY A 83 6.54 -46.02 -32.10
N TYR A 84 6.72 -44.82 -31.50
CA TYR A 84 5.87 -43.67 -31.75
C TYR A 84 6.70 -42.44 -32.12
N ALA A 85 6.13 -41.56 -32.96
CA ALA A 85 6.71 -40.26 -33.26
C ALA A 85 6.75 -39.39 -32.01
N ASP A 86 7.81 -38.60 -31.87
CA ASP A 86 7.91 -37.64 -30.79
C ASP A 86 6.78 -36.61 -30.91
N PHE A 87 6.10 -36.34 -29.74
CA PHE A 87 5.02 -35.38 -29.66
C PHE A 87 5.48 -34.22 -28.78
N ILE A 88 5.51 -33.00 -29.35
CA ILE A 88 6.01 -31.80 -28.68
C ILE A 88 4.85 -30.84 -28.47
N VAL A 89 4.69 -30.37 -27.23
CA VAL A 89 3.70 -29.36 -26.88
C VAL A 89 4.43 -28.09 -26.42
N GLU A 90 4.30 -27.05 -27.20
CA GLU A 90 4.90 -25.74 -26.91
C GLU A 90 3.97 -24.84 -26.14
N ASP A 91 4.51 -23.76 -25.52
CA ASP A 91 3.79 -22.70 -24.80
C ASP A 91 2.94 -23.19 -23.61
N VAL A 92 3.35 -24.30 -22.97
CA VAL A 92 2.70 -24.83 -21.76
C VAL A 92 2.95 -23.89 -20.63
N ARG A 93 1.93 -23.17 -20.23
CA ARG A 93 2.02 -22.20 -19.13
C ARG A 93 1.74 -22.84 -17.79
N VAL A 94 2.71 -22.73 -16.87
CA VAL A 94 2.60 -23.18 -15.48
C VAL A 94 2.47 -21.96 -14.57
N ASN A 95 1.49 -21.99 -13.66
CA ASN A 95 1.26 -20.97 -12.66
C ASN A 95 1.38 -21.56 -11.25
N ILE A 96 1.66 -20.72 -10.26
CA ILE A 96 1.85 -21.12 -8.87
C ILE A 96 0.58 -21.78 -8.31
N ASP A 97 0.76 -22.86 -7.55
CA ASP A 97 -0.31 -23.65 -6.88
C ASP A 97 -1.41 -24.20 -7.79
N LEU A 98 -1.23 -24.09 -9.12
CA LEU A 98 -2.20 -24.54 -10.11
C LEU A 98 -1.74 -25.80 -10.85
N THR A 99 -2.73 -26.54 -11.39
CA THR A 99 -2.52 -27.71 -12.23
C THR A 99 -2.73 -27.35 -13.69
N THR A 100 -1.69 -27.44 -14.52
CA THR A 100 -1.80 -27.33 -15.98
C THR A 100 -2.04 -28.72 -16.55
N LYS A 101 -3.22 -28.95 -17.16
CA LYS A 101 -3.54 -30.20 -17.82
C LYS A 101 -3.03 -30.17 -19.24
N VAL A 102 -2.22 -31.18 -19.63
CA VAL A 102 -1.69 -31.36 -21.01
C VAL A 102 -1.86 -32.83 -21.39
N ASN A 103 -2.76 -33.11 -22.31
CA ASN A 103 -2.93 -34.46 -22.89
C ASN A 103 -2.11 -34.57 -24.18
N ALA A 104 -1.63 -35.75 -24.47
CA ALA A 104 -0.86 -36.05 -25.68
C ALA A 104 -1.43 -37.27 -26.42
N TYR A 105 -1.40 -37.19 -27.73
CA TYR A 105 -1.93 -38.23 -28.65
C TYR A 105 -0.80 -38.64 -29.57
N LEU A 106 -0.09 -39.77 -29.24
CA LEU A 106 1.06 -40.21 -29.99
C LEU A 106 0.60 -41.05 -31.20
N LYS A 107 1.26 -40.86 -32.33
CA LYS A 107 1.03 -41.63 -33.55
C LYS A 107 2.10 -42.72 -33.66
N GLU A 108 1.67 -43.98 -33.95
CA GLU A 108 2.60 -45.07 -34.29
C GLU A 108 3.45 -44.68 -35.50
N GLU A 109 4.71 -44.99 -35.41
CA GLU A 109 5.70 -44.72 -36.45
C GLU A 109 6.58 -45.95 -36.73
N VAL A 110 6.64 -46.35 -38.00
CA VAL A 110 7.42 -47.51 -38.45
C VAL A 110 8.80 -47.09 -38.98
N ILE A 111 8.97 -45.81 -39.34
CA ILE A 111 10.24 -45.22 -39.83
C ILE A 111 10.31 -43.79 -39.25
N GLN A 112 11.52 -43.31 -38.89
CA GLN A 112 11.77 -42.00 -38.25
C GLN A 112 11.16 -40.85 -39.14
N GLY A 113 10.05 -40.25 -38.70
CA GLY A 113 9.31 -39.19 -39.29
C GLY A 113 9.53 -37.81 -38.65
N GLU A 114 8.71 -36.85 -39.02
CA GLU A 114 8.75 -35.49 -38.46
C GLU A 114 8.06 -35.45 -37.07
N ASP A 115 8.65 -34.74 -36.14
CA ASP A 115 8.06 -34.48 -34.82
C ASP A 115 6.68 -33.79 -34.94
N VAL A 116 5.71 -34.21 -34.16
CA VAL A 116 4.39 -33.56 -34.09
C VAL A 116 4.45 -32.41 -33.11
N VAL A 117 4.50 -31.18 -33.61
CA VAL A 117 4.53 -29.97 -32.77
C VAL A 117 3.13 -29.37 -32.67
N VAL A 118 2.65 -29.15 -31.45
CA VAL A 118 1.37 -28.47 -31.15
C VAL A 118 1.56 -27.39 -30.12
N VAL A 119 0.71 -26.37 -30.16
CA VAL A 119 0.67 -25.32 -29.13
C VAL A 119 -0.35 -25.70 -28.08
N ALA A 120 -0.01 -25.50 -26.79
CA ALA A 120 -0.88 -25.83 -25.68
C ALA A 120 -2.19 -25.04 -25.72
N GLU A 121 -3.31 -25.73 -25.56
CA GLU A 121 -4.61 -25.07 -25.37
C GLU A 121 -4.64 -24.35 -24.02
N ARG A 122 -5.17 -23.13 -24.01
CA ARG A 122 -5.33 -22.32 -22.82
C ARG A 122 -6.80 -22.22 -22.43
N PRO A 123 -7.28 -23.00 -21.46
CA PRO A 123 -8.66 -22.90 -21.00
C PRO A 123 -8.91 -21.50 -20.42
N ILE A 124 -9.94 -20.80 -20.88
CA ILE A 124 -10.35 -19.47 -20.41
C ILE A 124 -10.85 -19.57 -18.96
N VAL A 125 -11.65 -20.61 -18.65
CA VAL A 125 -12.11 -20.89 -17.27
C VAL A 125 -11.19 -21.92 -16.63
N ARG A 126 -10.51 -21.55 -15.56
CA ARG A 126 -9.64 -22.45 -14.78
C ARG A 126 -10.47 -23.24 -13.77
N LYS A 127 -10.67 -24.50 -14.00
CA LYS A 127 -11.51 -25.38 -13.16
C LYS A 127 -10.85 -25.71 -11.83
N ASP A 128 -9.52 -25.73 -11.75
CA ASP A 128 -8.70 -26.12 -10.61
C ASP A 128 -8.56 -25.03 -9.53
N VAL A 129 -9.10 -23.84 -9.75
CA VAL A 129 -9.11 -22.72 -8.80
C VAL A 129 -10.41 -22.71 -8.04
N SER A 130 -10.34 -22.88 -6.71
CA SER A 130 -11.51 -22.89 -5.81
C SER A 130 -11.74 -21.58 -5.08
N ASN A 131 -11.04 -20.49 -5.45
CA ASN A 131 -11.10 -19.19 -4.77
C ASN A 131 -11.02 -18.03 -5.76
N SER A 132 -11.17 -16.79 -5.27
CA SER A 132 -10.87 -15.59 -6.04
C SER A 132 -9.36 -15.36 -6.10
N GLN A 133 -8.75 -15.98 -7.10
CA GLN A 133 -7.32 -15.89 -7.37
C GLN A 133 -7.07 -15.40 -8.78
N MET A 134 -6.10 -14.50 -8.92
CA MET A 134 -5.58 -14.04 -10.19
C MET A 134 -4.07 -14.22 -10.27
N ASN A 135 -3.59 -14.66 -11.40
CA ASN A 135 -2.18 -14.80 -11.70
C ASN A 135 -1.83 -13.92 -12.91
N LEU A 136 -0.96 -12.94 -12.68
CA LEU A 136 -0.49 -11.98 -13.69
C LEU A 136 0.96 -12.29 -14.06
N ALA A 137 1.21 -12.58 -15.33
CA ALA A 137 2.58 -12.75 -15.81
C ALA A 137 3.29 -11.40 -15.93
N GLY A 138 4.59 -11.38 -15.69
CA GLY A 138 5.42 -10.19 -15.83
C GLY A 138 5.33 -9.52 -17.20
N GLU A 139 5.24 -10.32 -18.27
CA GLU A 139 5.03 -9.84 -19.65
C GLU A 139 3.73 -9.04 -19.80
N SER A 140 2.64 -9.50 -19.18
CA SER A 140 1.35 -8.79 -19.24
C SER A 140 1.36 -7.49 -18.40
N ILE A 141 2.16 -7.45 -17.35
CA ILE A 141 2.32 -6.26 -16.51
C ILE A 141 3.08 -5.16 -17.25
N SER A 142 4.11 -5.51 -17.99
CA SER A 142 4.97 -4.55 -18.68
C SER A 142 4.26 -3.75 -19.77
N SER A 143 3.13 -4.23 -20.29
CA SER A 143 2.31 -3.53 -21.29
C SER A 143 1.33 -2.51 -20.70
N LEU A 144 1.12 -2.51 -19.38
CA LEU A 144 0.15 -1.63 -18.71
C LEU A 144 0.74 -0.24 -18.41
N PRO A 145 -0.06 0.84 -18.37
CA PRO A 145 0.38 2.18 -17.99
C PRO A 145 0.58 2.30 -16.47
N VAL A 146 1.45 1.45 -15.93
CA VAL A 146 1.75 1.35 -14.50
C VAL A 146 3.24 1.51 -14.26
N GLN A 147 3.61 2.07 -13.10
CA GLN A 147 4.99 2.37 -12.75
C GLN A 147 5.55 1.47 -11.64
N ASN A 148 4.68 0.82 -10.87
CA ASN A 148 5.07 -0.05 -9.78
C ASN A 148 4.02 -1.16 -9.55
N VAL A 149 4.37 -2.14 -8.72
CA VAL A 149 3.50 -3.29 -8.45
C VAL A 149 2.19 -2.91 -7.75
N VAL A 150 2.19 -1.86 -6.93
CA VAL A 150 0.96 -1.38 -6.24
C VAL A 150 -0.08 -0.89 -7.25
N GLU A 151 0.35 -0.21 -8.30
CA GLU A 151 -0.54 0.22 -9.39
C GLU A 151 -1.12 -0.96 -10.15
N VAL A 152 -0.33 -2.01 -10.40
CA VAL A 152 -0.83 -3.27 -10.98
C VAL A 152 -1.93 -3.87 -10.12
N LEU A 153 -1.72 -3.93 -8.81
CA LEU A 153 -2.68 -4.51 -7.86
C LEU A 153 -3.99 -3.74 -7.82
N LYS A 154 -3.92 -2.40 -7.89
CA LYS A 154 -5.12 -1.55 -7.94
C LYS A 154 -6.05 -1.83 -9.12
N LEU A 155 -5.53 -2.35 -10.22
CA LEU A 155 -6.35 -2.67 -11.41
C LEU A 155 -7.31 -3.84 -11.17
N GLN A 156 -7.13 -4.60 -10.09
CA GLN A 156 -7.95 -5.75 -9.77
C GLN A 156 -9.21 -5.36 -9.00
N ALA A 157 -10.31 -6.10 -9.25
CA ALA A 157 -11.54 -5.97 -8.47
C ALA A 157 -11.24 -6.24 -6.97
N GLY A 158 -11.91 -5.52 -6.08
CA GLY A 158 -11.75 -5.67 -4.65
C GLY A 158 -10.44 -5.12 -4.07
N ILE A 159 -9.59 -4.44 -4.86
CA ILE A 159 -8.32 -3.88 -4.36
C ILE A 159 -8.30 -2.36 -4.50
N GLU A 160 -8.00 -1.68 -3.41
CA GLU A 160 -7.80 -0.25 -3.35
C GLU A 160 -6.44 0.11 -2.73
N SER A 161 -6.00 1.34 -2.89
CA SER A 161 -4.86 1.90 -2.17
C SER A 161 -5.38 2.90 -1.13
N GLY A 162 -5.12 2.59 0.13
CA GLY A 162 -5.30 3.53 1.23
C GLY A 162 -3.99 4.27 1.55
N ARG A 163 -4.06 5.18 2.53
CA ARG A 163 -2.91 5.94 3.03
C ARG A 163 -1.78 5.01 3.52
N ASP A 164 -2.12 3.94 4.24
CA ASP A 164 -1.16 3.04 4.87
C ASP A 164 -0.80 1.83 3.99
N GLY A 165 -1.33 1.72 2.77
CA GLY A 165 -1.01 0.63 1.84
C GLY A 165 -2.22 0.03 1.12
N ILE A 166 -2.08 -1.22 0.71
CA ILE A 166 -3.08 -1.94 -0.09
C ILE A 166 -4.24 -2.42 0.79
N ILE A 167 -5.45 -2.10 0.38
CA ILE A 167 -6.71 -2.53 1.01
C ILE A 167 -7.35 -3.57 0.11
N VAL A 168 -7.72 -4.72 0.68
CA VAL A 168 -8.39 -5.80 -0.06
C VAL A 168 -9.79 -6.03 0.51
N ARG A 169 -10.82 -5.88 -0.35
CA ARG A 169 -12.24 -6.11 -0.02
C ARG A 169 -12.65 -5.45 1.31
N GLY A 170 -12.51 -4.11 1.38
CA GLY A 170 -12.90 -3.32 2.54
C GLY A 170 -12.12 -3.58 3.83
N GLY A 171 -11.06 -4.40 3.80
CA GLY A 171 -10.18 -4.64 4.94
C GLY A 171 -9.31 -3.42 5.29
N SER A 172 -8.26 -3.63 6.04
CA SER A 172 -7.21 -2.63 6.34
C SER A 172 -5.87 -3.11 5.80
N ALA A 173 -4.91 -2.21 5.57
CA ALA A 173 -3.60 -2.56 5.00
C ALA A 173 -2.85 -3.61 5.86
N ASN A 174 -2.96 -3.54 7.18
CA ASN A 174 -2.37 -4.50 8.12
C ASN A 174 -3.04 -5.89 8.12
N GLN A 175 -4.06 -6.11 7.30
CA GLN A 175 -4.73 -7.40 7.11
C GLN A 175 -4.27 -8.15 5.87
N THR A 176 -3.37 -7.53 5.09
CA THR A 176 -2.84 -8.07 3.84
C THR A 176 -1.39 -8.49 4.02
N VAL A 177 -1.05 -9.68 3.50
CA VAL A 177 0.33 -10.15 3.44
C VAL A 177 0.87 -9.97 2.03
N PHE A 178 2.03 -9.34 1.93
CA PHE A 178 2.80 -9.22 0.70
C PHE A 178 4.04 -10.10 0.80
N MET A 179 4.16 -11.03 -0.13
CA MET A 179 5.27 -11.98 -0.19
C MET A 179 6.09 -11.79 -1.45
N VAL A 180 7.37 -12.08 -1.36
CA VAL A 180 8.27 -12.20 -2.52
C VAL A 180 8.99 -13.54 -2.44
N ASP A 181 8.82 -14.38 -3.45
CA ASP A 181 9.31 -15.77 -3.48
C ASP A 181 8.83 -16.62 -2.29
N GLY A 182 7.63 -16.29 -1.76
CA GLY A 182 7.05 -16.96 -0.59
C GLY A 182 7.62 -16.50 0.76
N LEU A 183 8.35 -15.37 0.79
CA LEU A 183 8.90 -14.73 1.98
C LEU A 183 8.14 -13.45 2.29
N SER A 184 7.70 -13.25 3.54
CA SER A 184 6.90 -12.09 3.93
C SER A 184 7.73 -10.80 3.90
N GLN A 185 7.16 -9.74 3.33
CA GLN A 185 7.75 -8.40 3.33
C GLN A 185 6.95 -7.43 4.24
N ASN A 186 6.15 -7.96 5.15
CA ASN A 186 5.43 -7.13 6.11
C ASN A 186 6.37 -6.65 7.23
N ASP A 187 6.19 -5.40 7.64
CA ASP A 187 6.80 -4.90 8.87
C ASP A 187 6.01 -5.43 10.08
N GLU A 188 6.59 -6.32 10.84
CA GLU A 188 5.97 -6.91 12.03
C GLU A 188 5.68 -5.87 13.14
N ARG A 189 6.26 -4.66 13.08
CA ARG A 189 5.92 -3.55 13.99
C ARG A 189 4.47 -3.09 13.82
N SER A 190 4.01 -3.00 12.57
CA SER A 190 2.71 -2.46 12.18
C SER A 190 1.82 -3.44 11.43
N ASN A 191 2.36 -4.58 10.98
CA ASN A 191 1.79 -5.53 10.01
C ASN A 191 1.54 -4.93 8.61
N ILE A 192 2.10 -3.74 8.31
CA ILE A 192 1.94 -3.10 7.00
C ILE A 192 2.98 -3.66 6.03
N PRO A 193 2.57 -4.05 4.81
CA PRO A 193 3.51 -4.58 3.83
C PRO A 193 4.35 -3.50 3.15
N TYR A 194 5.63 -3.82 2.93
CA TYR A 194 6.48 -3.09 1.97
C TYR A 194 6.29 -3.69 0.59
N ALA A 195 5.36 -3.12 -0.19
CA ALA A 195 4.93 -3.68 -1.47
C ALA A 195 5.78 -3.23 -2.68
N THR A 196 7.06 -2.88 -2.47
CA THR A 196 7.96 -2.46 -3.55
C THR A 196 8.73 -3.65 -4.10
N VAL A 197 8.61 -3.88 -5.39
CA VAL A 197 9.39 -4.84 -6.17
C VAL A 197 9.63 -4.25 -7.55
N SER A 198 10.87 -4.39 -8.05
CA SER A 198 11.25 -4.05 -9.43
C SER A 198 10.35 -4.80 -10.42
N LEU A 199 9.65 -4.09 -11.31
CA LEU A 199 8.79 -4.72 -12.33
C LEU A 199 9.60 -5.59 -13.30
N SER A 200 10.87 -5.20 -13.60
CA SER A 200 11.80 -5.96 -14.42
C SER A 200 12.13 -7.34 -13.83
N ALA A 201 12.08 -7.45 -12.50
CA ALA A 201 12.36 -8.70 -11.78
C ALA A 201 11.14 -9.63 -11.66
N ILE A 202 9.94 -9.17 -12.00
CA ILE A 202 8.72 -9.96 -11.81
C ILE A 202 8.60 -11.03 -12.89
N LYS A 203 8.39 -12.27 -12.46
CA LYS A 203 7.99 -13.39 -13.32
C LYS A 203 6.48 -13.60 -13.29
N GLU A 204 5.88 -13.60 -12.10
CA GLU A 204 4.45 -13.75 -11.88
C GLU A 204 4.02 -13.01 -10.61
N VAL A 205 2.83 -12.42 -10.61
CA VAL A 205 2.15 -11.93 -9.41
C VAL A 205 0.90 -12.76 -9.20
N GLN A 206 0.81 -13.45 -8.06
CA GLN A 206 -0.37 -14.14 -7.60
C GLN A 206 -1.11 -13.25 -6.60
N ILE A 207 -2.37 -13.01 -6.85
CA ILE A 207 -3.25 -12.20 -6.01
C ILE A 207 -4.41 -13.08 -5.55
N GLN A 208 -4.61 -13.19 -4.24
CA GLN A 208 -5.76 -13.88 -3.66
C GLN A 208 -6.53 -12.88 -2.79
N THR A 209 -7.80 -12.67 -3.08
CA THR A 209 -8.69 -11.77 -2.33
C THR A 209 -9.63 -12.51 -1.38
N GLY A 210 -9.58 -13.85 -1.38
CA GLY A 210 -10.33 -14.74 -0.50
C GLY A 210 -9.91 -16.18 -0.63
N GLY A 211 -10.38 -17.05 0.26
CA GLY A 211 -10.17 -18.51 0.18
C GLY A 211 -8.69 -18.93 0.29
N PHE A 212 -7.94 -18.35 1.24
CA PHE A 212 -6.50 -18.62 1.38
C PHE A 212 -6.24 -20.03 1.88
N ASN A 213 -5.25 -20.70 1.29
CA ASN A 213 -4.79 -22.04 1.68
C ASN A 213 -4.21 -22.06 3.11
N ALA A 214 -4.20 -23.23 3.77
CA ALA A 214 -3.77 -23.39 5.15
C ALA A 214 -2.27 -23.10 5.38
N GLU A 215 -1.46 -23.13 4.34
CA GLU A 215 -0.03 -22.78 4.36
C GLU A 215 0.26 -21.30 4.69
N TYR A 216 -0.73 -20.42 4.48
CA TYR A 216 -0.59 -18.99 4.71
C TYR A 216 -1.13 -18.58 6.07
N GLY A 217 -0.33 -17.89 6.87
CA GLY A 217 -0.69 -17.35 8.19
C GLY A 217 -0.48 -15.85 8.30
N ASN A 218 -0.83 -15.29 9.44
CA ASN A 218 -0.73 -13.85 9.76
C ASN A 218 -1.43 -12.95 8.75
N LEU A 219 -2.55 -13.40 8.15
CA LEU A 219 -3.33 -12.66 7.16
C LEU A 219 -4.82 -12.79 7.42
N ARG A 220 -5.62 -11.77 7.03
CA ARG A 220 -7.06 -11.76 7.23
C ARG A 220 -7.87 -11.30 6.01
N SER A 221 -7.26 -10.53 5.10
CA SER A 221 -8.01 -9.87 4.02
C SER A 221 -7.48 -10.14 2.62
N GLY A 222 -6.15 -10.19 2.41
CA GLY A 222 -5.54 -10.38 1.12
C GLY A 222 -4.17 -11.04 1.19
N LEU A 223 -3.83 -11.79 0.14
CA LEU A 223 -2.50 -12.36 -0.09
C LEU A 223 -2.01 -11.92 -1.47
N ILE A 224 -0.82 -11.35 -1.51
CA ILE A 224 -0.11 -11.00 -2.73
C ILE A 224 1.24 -11.72 -2.68
N ASN A 225 1.51 -12.58 -3.65
CA ASN A 225 2.78 -13.29 -3.75
C ASN A 225 3.44 -12.99 -5.11
N VAL A 226 4.55 -12.29 -5.07
CA VAL A 226 5.35 -11.94 -6.24
C VAL A 226 6.46 -12.97 -6.40
N ILE A 227 6.50 -13.67 -7.53
CA ILE A 227 7.62 -14.55 -7.89
C ILE A 227 8.57 -13.77 -8.76
N THR A 228 9.84 -13.74 -8.35
CA THR A 228 10.90 -13.06 -9.09
C THR A 228 11.54 -13.98 -10.12
N LYS A 229 12.11 -13.39 -11.17
CA LYS A 229 12.87 -14.10 -12.19
C LYS A 229 14.07 -14.82 -11.57
N GLU A 230 14.50 -15.88 -12.23
CA GLU A 230 15.75 -16.61 -11.97
C GLU A 230 16.67 -16.43 -13.18
N GLY A 231 17.96 -16.44 -12.96
CA GLY A 231 18.92 -16.45 -14.05
C GLY A 231 18.77 -17.73 -14.90
N ASN A 232 18.99 -17.61 -16.20
CA ASN A 232 19.13 -18.79 -17.08
C ASN A 232 20.50 -19.44 -16.85
N SER A 233 20.61 -20.75 -17.06
CA SER A 233 21.86 -21.49 -16.88
C SER A 233 22.87 -21.29 -18.00
N SER A 234 22.44 -20.83 -19.18
CA SER A 234 23.27 -20.74 -20.40
C SER A 234 23.25 -19.38 -21.09
N VAL A 235 22.25 -18.55 -20.84
CA VAL A 235 22.06 -17.26 -21.55
C VAL A 235 21.91 -16.12 -20.53
N TYR A 236 22.56 -15.00 -20.79
CA TYR A 236 22.31 -13.76 -20.08
C TYR A 236 21.06 -13.07 -20.65
N SER A 237 20.27 -12.49 -19.77
CA SER A 237 19.10 -11.71 -20.13
C SER A 237 18.95 -10.53 -19.18
N GLY A 238 18.43 -9.43 -19.65
CA GLY A 238 18.23 -8.24 -18.83
C GLY A 238 17.08 -7.37 -19.35
N THR A 239 16.63 -6.50 -18.45
CA THR A 239 15.66 -5.45 -18.74
C THR A 239 16.15 -4.17 -18.11
N ILE A 240 16.16 -3.08 -18.85
CA ILE A 240 16.40 -1.72 -18.37
C ILE A 240 15.15 -0.91 -18.68
N ASN A 241 14.54 -0.31 -17.68
CA ASN A 241 13.37 0.53 -17.84
C ASN A 241 13.59 1.87 -17.12
N PHE A 242 13.47 2.95 -17.84
CA PHE A 242 13.67 4.30 -17.35
C PHE A 242 12.44 5.16 -17.64
N HIS A 243 11.89 5.76 -16.59
CA HIS A 243 10.79 6.73 -16.65
C HIS A 243 11.30 8.11 -16.24
N TYR A 244 10.92 9.11 -16.97
CA TYR A 244 11.29 10.48 -16.71
C TYR A 244 10.10 11.42 -16.86
N SER A 245 9.78 12.15 -15.80
CA SER A 245 8.79 13.24 -15.84
C SER A 245 9.50 14.56 -15.60
N PRO A 246 9.43 15.50 -16.54
CA PRO A 246 10.04 16.82 -16.35
C PRO A 246 9.47 17.52 -15.09
N PRO A 247 10.24 18.44 -14.50
CA PRO A 247 9.75 19.24 -13.38
C PRO A 247 8.45 19.97 -13.74
N ALA A 248 7.42 19.79 -12.92
CA ALA A 248 6.12 20.43 -13.11
C ALA A 248 5.43 20.62 -11.75
N ALA A 249 4.58 21.64 -11.66
CA ALA A 249 3.72 21.83 -10.49
C ALA A 249 2.77 20.63 -10.32
N LYS A 250 2.60 20.17 -9.08
CA LYS A 250 1.70 19.07 -8.72
C LYS A 250 0.33 19.58 -8.20
N HIS A 251 0.04 20.84 -8.44
CA HIS A 251 -1.22 21.51 -8.13
C HIS A 251 -1.64 22.39 -9.30
N PHE A 252 -2.92 22.71 -9.37
CA PHE A 252 -3.44 23.72 -10.27
C PHE A 252 -3.25 25.13 -9.68
N GLY A 253 -3.34 26.16 -10.52
CA GLY A 253 -3.23 27.54 -10.11
C GLY A 253 -1.78 28.03 -9.94
N ASN A 254 -1.63 29.23 -9.37
CA ASN A 254 -0.34 29.89 -9.21
C ASN A 254 0.54 29.19 -8.18
N SER A 255 1.86 29.39 -8.29
CA SER A 255 2.83 28.97 -7.27
C SER A 255 2.46 29.55 -5.90
N VAL A 256 2.63 28.77 -4.84
CA VAL A 256 2.45 29.26 -3.45
C VAL A 256 3.36 30.43 -3.09
N TYR A 257 4.46 30.59 -3.84
CA TYR A 257 5.47 31.65 -3.65
C TYR A 257 5.22 32.88 -4.55
N ASP A 258 4.15 32.87 -5.36
CA ASP A 258 3.77 34.02 -6.17
C ASP A 258 3.29 35.16 -5.26
N PRO A 259 3.69 36.43 -5.52
CA PRO A 259 3.21 37.59 -4.74
C PRO A 259 1.69 37.74 -4.70
N TYR A 260 0.99 37.29 -5.74
CA TYR A 260 -0.48 37.30 -5.81
C TYR A 260 -1.14 35.99 -5.39
N SER A 261 -0.37 35.03 -4.83
CA SER A 261 -0.93 33.82 -4.28
C SER A 261 -1.78 34.12 -3.03
N TYR A 262 -2.65 33.19 -2.68
CA TYR A 262 -3.47 33.27 -1.47
C TYR A 262 -2.65 33.65 -0.21
N PHE A 263 -1.44 33.09 -0.08
CA PHE A 263 -0.61 33.25 1.12
C PHE A 263 0.12 34.58 1.17
N ASN A 264 0.41 35.21 0.03
CA ASN A 264 1.24 36.41 -0.04
C ASN A 264 0.49 37.69 -0.39
N ARG A 265 -0.66 37.58 -1.07
CA ARG A 265 -1.37 38.75 -1.60
C ARG A 265 -1.69 39.82 -0.57
N PRO A 266 -2.21 39.53 0.63
CA PRO A 266 -2.48 40.58 1.61
C PRO A 266 -1.26 41.42 1.99
N TYR A 267 -0.09 40.80 1.96
CA TYR A 267 1.19 41.39 2.41
C TYR A 267 1.96 42.07 1.28
N LEU A 268 1.68 41.74 0.02
CA LEU A 268 2.48 42.20 -1.13
C LEU A 268 1.66 42.96 -2.20
N ASP A 269 0.32 42.89 -2.19
CA ASP A 269 -0.54 43.61 -3.11
C ASP A 269 -0.46 45.13 -2.83
N PRO A 270 0.00 45.98 -3.78
CA PRO A 270 0.16 47.43 -3.58
C PRO A 270 -1.08 48.15 -3.09
N ASP A 271 -2.30 47.65 -3.42
CA ASP A 271 -3.55 48.32 -3.09
C ASP A 271 -3.90 48.20 -1.60
N VAL A 272 -3.41 47.17 -0.90
CA VAL A 272 -3.76 46.91 0.50
C VAL A 272 -2.58 46.75 1.44
N MET A 273 -1.39 46.40 0.94
CA MET A 273 -0.26 46.06 1.78
C MET A 273 0.18 47.13 2.76
N TRP A 274 -0.06 48.42 2.45
CA TRP A 274 0.33 49.52 3.29
C TRP A 274 -0.70 49.89 4.36
N THR A 275 -1.97 49.88 4.02
CA THR A 275 -3.07 50.37 4.86
C THR A 275 -4.05 49.27 5.31
N GLY A 276 -3.75 48.03 4.94
CA GLY A 276 -4.55 46.87 5.37
C GLY A 276 -5.61 46.43 4.37
N THR A 277 -6.02 45.16 4.52
CA THR A 277 -7.02 44.51 3.64
C THR A 277 -8.42 45.14 3.76
N ASN A 278 -8.70 45.87 4.81
CA ASN A 278 -9.98 46.54 5.08
C ASN A 278 -9.98 48.03 4.68
N ASN A 279 -9.04 48.48 3.86
CA ASN A 279 -8.90 49.88 3.45
C ASN A 279 -9.95 50.36 2.44
N GLY A 280 -10.80 49.47 1.94
CA GLY A 280 -11.83 49.79 0.96
C GLY A 280 -11.41 49.55 -0.52
N ALA A 281 -10.16 49.19 -0.78
CA ALA A 281 -9.71 48.83 -2.13
C ALA A 281 -10.24 47.47 -2.57
N TRP A 282 -10.38 46.55 -1.64
CA TRP A 282 -11.02 45.24 -1.90
C TRP A 282 -12.51 45.30 -1.50
N ASP A 283 -13.37 44.66 -2.30
CA ASP A 283 -14.77 44.44 -1.91
C ASP A 283 -14.88 43.48 -0.73
N SER A 284 -16.05 43.45 -0.10
CA SER A 284 -16.28 42.67 1.11
C SER A 284 -16.12 41.14 0.90
N TYR A 285 -16.27 40.67 -0.33
CA TYR A 285 -16.06 39.27 -0.69
C TYR A 285 -14.55 38.94 -0.78
N THR A 286 -13.81 39.74 -1.54
CA THR A 286 -12.36 39.58 -1.65
C THR A 286 -11.69 39.65 -0.28
N GLN A 287 -12.14 40.54 0.59
CA GLN A 287 -11.65 40.62 1.97
C GLN A 287 -11.83 39.30 2.74
N ARG A 288 -12.94 38.60 2.56
CA ARG A 288 -13.18 37.31 3.23
C ARG A 288 -12.37 36.15 2.65
N GLN A 289 -11.95 36.25 1.39
CA GLN A 289 -11.19 35.19 0.71
C GLN A 289 -9.74 35.09 1.14
N TYR A 290 -9.18 36.17 1.66
CA TYR A 290 -7.76 36.21 2.02
C TYR A 290 -7.58 36.44 3.53
N PRO A 291 -6.42 36.07 4.10
CA PRO A 291 -6.09 36.44 5.47
C PRO A 291 -6.21 37.94 5.70
N GLN A 292 -6.78 38.33 6.83
CA GLN A 292 -6.83 39.74 7.20
C GLN A 292 -5.44 40.23 7.57
N PHE A 293 -5.12 41.45 7.11
CA PHE A 293 -3.85 42.11 7.44
C PHE A 293 -4.10 43.59 7.66
N GLU A 294 -3.51 44.15 8.72
CA GLU A 294 -3.70 45.55 9.12
C GLU A 294 -2.85 46.53 8.29
N GLY A 295 -1.94 46.01 7.50
CA GLY A 295 -1.03 46.79 6.66
C GLY A 295 0.30 47.12 7.35
N TRP A 296 1.32 47.32 6.52
CA TRP A 296 2.68 47.57 7.03
C TRP A 296 2.82 48.87 7.78
N ASN A 297 1.93 49.85 7.56
CA ASN A 297 1.88 51.09 8.37
C ASN A 297 1.50 50.77 9.82
N ALA A 298 0.50 49.94 10.05
CA ALA A 298 0.07 49.55 11.38
C ALA A 298 1.14 48.69 12.09
N VAL A 299 1.75 47.77 11.38
CA VAL A 299 2.86 46.96 11.90
C VAL A 299 4.02 47.87 12.35
N SER A 300 4.42 48.82 11.50
CA SER A 300 5.45 49.81 11.84
C SER A 300 5.06 50.65 13.08
N GLU A 301 3.84 51.15 13.12
CA GLU A 301 3.36 51.95 14.25
C GLU A 301 3.35 51.15 15.56
N ALA A 302 3.07 49.85 15.49
CA ALA A 302 3.11 48.97 16.67
C ALA A 302 4.56 48.81 17.20
N THR A 303 5.55 48.65 16.32
CA THR A 303 6.97 48.53 16.72
C THR A 303 7.53 49.86 17.27
N LEU A 304 7.02 51.00 16.80
CA LEU A 304 7.45 52.31 17.28
C LEU A 304 6.81 52.72 18.61
N LYS A 305 5.75 52.05 19.01
CA LYS A 305 5.00 52.32 20.26
C LYS A 305 5.30 51.39 21.41
N ASP A 306 6.01 50.33 21.17
CA ASP A 306 6.45 49.43 22.23
C ASP A 306 7.69 49.98 22.95
N ASP A 307 8.12 49.36 24.05
CA ASP A 307 9.26 49.81 24.87
C ASP A 307 10.61 49.27 24.35
N ASP A 308 10.63 48.59 23.18
CA ASP A 308 11.83 47.96 22.61
C ASP A 308 12.39 48.74 21.38
N PRO A 309 13.35 49.64 21.53
CA PRO A 309 13.90 50.38 20.41
C PRO A 309 14.75 49.54 19.44
N THR A 310 14.94 48.25 19.75
CA THR A 310 15.74 47.37 18.87
C THR A 310 14.92 46.75 17.75
N ASN A 311 13.59 46.83 17.80
CA ASN A 311 12.64 46.34 16.82
C ASN A 311 11.94 47.45 16.01
N ASP A 312 12.30 48.74 16.23
CA ASP A 312 11.73 49.90 15.53
C ASP A 312 11.91 49.78 14.03
N LEU A 313 10.80 49.69 13.30
CA LEU A 313 10.80 49.45 11.87
C LEU A 313 9.98 50.51 11.10
N THR A 314 10.47 50.99 9.98
CA THR A 314 9.63 51.71 9.02
C THR A 314 8.70 50.69 8.28
N PRO A 315 7.58 51.13 7.69
CA PRO A 315 6.70 50.24 6.94
C PRO A 315 7.42 49.45 5.86
N SER A 316 8.34 50.09 5.12
CA SER A 316 9.13 49.42 4.09
C SER A 316 10.18 48.47 4.69
N ALA A 317 10.68 48.73 5.89
CA ALA A 317 11.59 47.81 6.58
C ALA A 317 10.82 46.56 7.07
N ALA A 318 9.63 46.73 7.65
CA ALA A 318 8.77 45.62 8.08
C ALA A 318 8.41 44.72 6.92
N LYS A 319 7.97 45.29 5.78
CA LYS A 319 7.74 44.53 4.52
C LYS A 319 8.96 43.74 4.07
N ARG A 320 10.16 44.36 4.11
CA ARG A 320 11.40 43.73 3.69
C ARG A 320 11.83 42.58 4.58
N ILE A 321 11.53 42.68 5.90
CA ILE A 321 11.74 41.57 6.84
C ILE A 321 10.77 40.44 6.57
N TYR A 322 9.49 40.73 6.28
CA TYR A 322 8.52 39.74 5.84
C TYR A 322 9.02 39.00 4.60
N GLU A 323 9.46 39.71 3.55
CA GLU A 323 10.01 39.10 2.34
C GLU A 323 11.26 38.26 2.63
N TRP A 324 12.09 38.67 3.61
CA TRP A 324 13.22 37.88 4.10
C TRP A 324 12.79 36.60 4.78
N GLN A 325 11.78 36.64 5.64
CA GLN A 325 11.26 35.48 6.37
C GLN A 325 10.53 34.50 5.46
N HIS A 326 9.89 34.99 4.40
CA HIS A 326 9.16 34.22 3.40
C HIS A 326 10.01 33.96 2.15
N ARG A 327 11.34 33.92 2.32
CA ARG A 327 12.23 33.59 1.19
C ARG A 327 11.81 32.28 0.55
N ARG A 328 11.87 32.27 -0.78
CA ARG A 328 11.55 31.13 -1.60
C ARG A 328 12.43 29.93 -1.24
N GLN A 329 11.83 28.83 -0.87
CA GLN A 329 12.51 27.55 -0.66
C GLN A 329 12.88 26.84 -1.95
N GLY A 330 12.38 27.28 -3.06
CA GLY A 330 12.45 26.68 -4.37
C GLY A 330 11.10 26.13 -4.82
N GLU A 331 10.96 25.98 -6.10
CA GLU A 331 9.87 25.25 -6.75
C GLU A 331 10.36 23.85 -7.08
N ILE A 332 9.49 23.01 -7.64
CA ILE A 332 9.86 21.71 -8.19
C ILE A 332 10.78 21.96 -9.40
N THR A 333 12.10 21.89 -9.19
CA THR A 333 13.11 22.09 -10.23
C THR A 333 13.76 20.79 -10.69
N LYS A 334 13.52 19.71 -9.96
CA LYS A 334 14.04 18.38 -10.25
C LYS A 334 12.95 17.49 -10.84
N PRO A 335 13.30 16.57 -11.75
CA PRO A 335 12.34 15.64 -12.34
C PRO A 335 11.91 14.57 -11.35
N ASP A 336 10.68 14.03 -11.54
CA ASP A 336 10.35 12.70 -11.04
C ASP A 336 11.00 11.67 -11.98
N PHE A 337 11.50 10.56 -11.44
CA PHE A 337 12.05 9.49 -12.26
C PHE A 337 11.92 8.12 -11.58
N ILE A 338 11.92 7.08 -12.42
CA ILE A 338 12.09 5.70 -11.98
C ILE A 338 13.16 5.05 -12.84
N ILE A 339 14.10 4.36 -12.19
CA ILE A 339 15.10 3.48 -12.81
C ILE A 339 14.77 2.06 -12.33
N ASP A 340 14.52 1.15 -13.24
CA ASP A 340 14.23 -0.24 -12.96
C ASP A 340 15.09 -1.13 -13.86
N VAL A 341 16.05 -1.84 -13.27
CA VAL A 341 17.01 -2.67 -14.00
C VAL A 341 16.98 -4.09 -13.43
N GLY A 342 16.90 -5.06 -14.30
CA GLY A 342 17.04 -6.48 -13.97
C GLY A 342 18.04 -7.16 -14.90
N PHE A 343 18.91 -7.98 -14.35
CA PHE A 343 19.93 -8.70 -15.11
C PHE A 343 20.20 -10.06 -14.48
N GLY A 344 20.32 -11.09 -15.29
CA GLY A 344 20.61 -12.44 -14.83
C GLY A 344 21.20 -13.35 -15.88
N GLY A 345 21.78 -14.46 -15.43
CA GLY A 345 22.41 -15.45 -16.27
C GLY A 345 23.30 -16.42 -15.46
N PRO A 346 24.15 -17.22 -16.11
CA PRO A 346 25.12 -18.06 -15.42
C PRO A 346 26.17 -17.21 -14.70
N VAL A 347 26.62 -17.67 -13.52
CA VAL A 347 27.74 -17.00 -12.85
C VAL A 347 29.02 -17.28 -13.65
N PRO A 348 29.75 -16.25 -14.13
CA PRO A 348 30.91 -16.43 -14.96
C PRO A 348 31.94 -17.35 -14.34
N PHE A 349 32.57 -18.24 -15.15
CA PHE A 349 33.66 -19.13 -14.84
C PHE A 349 33.36 -20.28 -13.87
N VAL A 350 32.31 -20.18 -13.03
CA VAL A 350 32.04 -21.16 -11.95
C VAL A 350 30.71 -21.85 -12.05
N SER A 351 29.81 -21.41 -12.96
CA SER A 351 28.43 -21.91 -13.08
C SER A 351 28.38 -23.45 -13.15
N GLU A 352 29.07 -24.07 -14.10
CA GLU A 352 29.05 -25.52 -14.35
C GLU A 352 29.60 -26.32 -13.16
N TYR A 353 30.65 -25.82 -12.49
CA TYR A 353 31.28 -26.46 -11.35
C TYR A 353 30.47 -26.38 -10.06
N LEU A 354 29.59 -25.38 -9.93
CA LEU A 354 28.77 -25.13 -8.73
C LEU A 354 27.28 -25.43 -8.97
N GLY A 355 26.99 -26.49 -9.75
CA GLY A 355 25.58 -26.92 -9.97
C GLY A 355 24.78 -25.95 -10.80
N ASN A 356 25.29 -25.53 -11.95
CA ASN A 356 24.65 -24.53 -12.83
C ASN A 356 24.29 -23.25 -12.05
N LEU A 357 25.26 -22.76 -11.26
CA LEU A 357 25.07 -21.58 -10.45
C LEU A 357 24.71 -20.37 -11.33
N ARG A 358 23.55 -19.82 -11.09
CA ARG A 358 22.98 -18.71 -11.85
C ARG A 358 22.48 -17.64 -10.92
N PHE A 359 22.46 -16.41 -11.39
CA PHE A 359 22.04 -15.26 -10.61
C PHE A 359 20.96 -14.47 -11.35
N TYR A 360 20.14 -13.75 -10.58
CA TYR A 360 19.32 -12.66 -11.06
C TYR A 360 19.42 -11.51 -10.07
N THR A 361 19.78 -10.33 -10.55
CA THR A 361 19.93 -9.12 -9.75
C THR A 361 19.01 -8.05 -10.29
N SER A 362 18.36 -7.32 -9.40
CA SER A 362 17.54 -6.16 -9.78
C SER A 362 17.88 -4.94 -8.93
N TYR A 363 17.79 -3.78 -9.58
CA TYR A 363 17.92 -2.47 -8.97
C TYR A 363 16.71 -1.64 -9.31
N TYR A 364 16.10 -1.05 -8.31
CA TYR A 364 14.97 -0.14 -8.44
C TYR A 364 15.28 1.15 -7.69
N GLN A 365 15.05 2.28 -8.34
CA GLN A 365 15.13 3.60 -7.73
C GLN A 365 13.96 4.44 -8.22
N GLN A 366 13.25 5.06 -7.30
CA GLN A 366 12.17 6.01 -7.54
C GLN A 366 12.48 7.32 -6.83
N ARG A 367 12.13 8.44 -7.45
CA ARG A 367 12.06 9.75 -6.82
C ARG A 367 10.79 10.46 -7.28
N ASP A 368 9.98 10.87 -6.31
CA ASP A 368 8.79 11.69 -6.50
C ASP A 368 8.95 12.99 -5.71
N MET A 369 8.99 14.12 -6.41
CA MET A 369 9.07 15.44 -5.79
C MET A 369 7.80 15.73 -5.00
N PHE A 370 7.93 16.35 -3.84
CA PHE A 370 6.78 16.85 -3.07
C PHE A 370 6.14 18.06 -3.75
N VAL A 371 4.88 18.33 -3.46
CA VAL A 371 4.16 19.49 -4.01
C VAL A 371 4.78 20.82 -3.56
N PHE A 372 5.41 20.83 -2.40
CA PHE A 372 6.32 21.88 -1.92
C PHE A 372 7.40 21.25 -1.04
N PRO A 373 8.60 21.87 -0.95
CA PRO A 373 9.71 21.29 -0.18
C PRO A 373 9.45 21.35 1.34
N LEU A 374 9.85 20.29 2.01
CA LEU A 374 9.92 20.15 3.47
C LEU A 374 11.38 19.99 3.89
N SER A 375 11.67 19.28 5.00
CA SER A 375 13.03 18.90 5.40
C SER A 375 13.74 18.02 4.34
N ARG A 376 12.98 17.41 3.47
CA ARG A 376 13.38 16.84 2.18
C ARG A 376 12.44 17.37 1.10
N ASP A 377 12.91 17.39 -0.14
CA ASP A 377 12.13 17.89 -1.28
C ASP A 377 11.32 16.80 -2.00
N SER A 378 11.52 15.54 -1.60
CA SER A 378 10.99 14.40 -2.33
C SER A 378 10.82 13.17 -1.43
N TYR A 379 9.95 12.25 -1.86
CA TYR A 379 9.99 10.85 -1.50
C TYR A 379 10.99 10.15 -2.43
N SER A 380 11.88 9.35 -1.89
CA SER A 380 12.72 8.46 -2.69
C SER A 380 12.80 7.07 -2.10
N GLU A 381 12.80 6.08 -2.96
CA GLU A 381 12.97 4.67 -2.59
C GLU A 381 13.99 4.01 -3.50
N THR A 382 14.95 3.31 -2.89
CA THR A 382 15.96 2.52 -3.59
C THR A 382 15.88 1.09 -3.10
N GLN A 383 15.95 0.12 -4.00
CA GLN A 383 15.97 -1.29 -3.66
C GLN A 383 16.97 -2.03 -4.55
N PHE A 384 17.81 -2.83 -3.93
CA PHE A 384 18.69 -3.80 -4.58
C PHE A 384 18.30 -5.20 -4.10
N ARG A 385 18.08 -6.12 -5.03
CA ARG A 385 17.78 -7.52 -4.73
C ARG A 385 18.66 -8.42 -5.58
N THR A 386 19.16 -9.48 -4.99
CA THR A 386 19.87 -10.53 -5.71
C THR A 386 19.35 -11.90 -5.32
N LYS A 387 19.36 -12.83 -6.26
CA LYS A 387 18.92 -14.21 -6.11
C LYS A 387 19.92 -15.11 -6.81
N LEU A 388 20.51 -16.05 -6.08
CA LEU A 388 21.42 -17.07 -6.56
C LEU A 388 20.73 -18.42 -6.52
N ASN A 389 20.82 -19.18 -7.59
CA ASN A 389 20.23 -20.50 -7.73
C ASN A 389 21.32 -21.51 -8.11
N ALA A 390 21.39 -22.63 -7.39
CA ALA A 390 22.31 -23.73 -7.69
C ALA A 390 21.56 -25.06 -7.64
N ASP A 391 21.76 -25.92 -8.65
CA ASP A 391 21.25 -27.28 -8.69
C ASP A 391 22.35 -28.19 -8.13
N ILE A 392 22.39 -28.33 -6.77
CA ILE A 392 23.44 -29.08 -6.06
C ILE A 392 23.48 -30.54 -6.53
N SER A 393 22.31 -31.11 -6.84
CA SER A 393 22.15 -32.39 -7.51
C SER A 393 20.88 -32.39 -8.37
N LYS A 394 20.60 -33.48 -9.09
CA LYS A 394 19.33 -33.64 -9.84
C LYS A 394 18.08 -33.54 -8.96
N SER A 395 18.20 -33.79 -7.65
CA SER A 395 17.12 -33.77 -6.69
C SER A 395 17.21 -32.63 -5.67
N LEU A 396 18.32 -31.86 -5.63
CA LEU A 396 18.56 -30.86 -4.61
C LEU A 396 18.90 -29.50 -5.20
N LYS A 397 18.03 -28.51 -4.98
CA LYS A 397 18.19 -27.11 -5.42
C LYS A 397 18.37 -26.18 -4.21
N LEU A 398 19.35 -25.30 -4.29
CA LEU A 398 19.61 -24.25 -3.30
C LEU A 398 19.33 -22.89 -3.91
N VAL A 399 18.61 -22.04 -3.17
CA VAL A 399 18.37 -20.65 -3.52
C VAL A 399 18.82 -19.76 -2.36
N VAL A 400 19.65 -18.77 -2.65
CA VAL A 400 20.07 -17.75 -1.69
C VAL A 400 19.58 -16.39 -2.21
N SER A 401 18.90 -15.63 -1.36
CA SER A 401 18.35 -14.33 -1.71
C SER A 401 18.80 -13.25 -0.73
N GLY A 402 19.14 -12.09 -1.26
CA GLY A 402 19.47 -10.90 -0.49
C GLY A 402 18.67 -9.70 -0.97
N LEU A 403 18.33 -8.81 -0.03
CA LEU A 403 17.67 -7.53 -0.31
C LEU A 403 18.31 -6.44 0.55
N TYR A 404 18.57 -5.30 -0.07
CA TYR A 404 18.79 -4.03 0.59
C TYR A 404 17.77 -3.01 0.04
N GLY A 405 17.09 -2.31 0.92
CA GLY A 405 16.12 -1.27 0.57
C GLY A 405 16.29 -0.04 1.44
N GLU A 406 16.08 1.13 0.86
CA GLU A 406 16.16 2.40 1.54
C GLU A 406 15.00 3.30 1.09
N ILE A 407 14.25 3.84 2.05
CA ILE A 407 13.23 4.86 1.83
C ILE A 407 13.71 6.13 2.51
N ASN A 408 13.74 7.24 1.77
CA ASN A 408 14.05 8.56 2.27
C ASN A 408 12.85 9.48 2.05
N SER A 409 12.36 10.08 3.12
CA SER A 409 11.18 10.95 3.10
C SER A 409 11.14 11.84 4.36
N VAL A 410 9.97 12.28 4.74
CA VAL A 410 9.69 13.12 5.90
C VAL A 410 8.68 12.43 6.79
N SER A 411 8.87 12.49 8.10
CA SER A 411 7.92 11.97 9.08
C SER A 411 6.66 12.84 9.09
N PRO A 412 5.44 12.27 9.10
CA PRO A 412 4.21 13.06 9.26
C PRO A 412 4.00 13.57 10.69
N TYR A 413 4.91 13.23 11.62
CA TYR A 413 4.81 13.57 13.04
C TYR A 413 5.80 14.68 13.38
N ASN A 414 5.29 15.88 13.68
CA ASN A 414 6.11 17.01 14.12
C ASN A 414 6.25 17.08 15.64
N TRP A 415 5.21 16.68 16.39
CA TRP A 415 5.17 16.76 17.86
C TRP A 415 4.60 15.49 18.54
N ASN A 416 4.26 14.45 17.77
CA ASN A 416 3.86 13.13 18.25
C ASN A 416 4.98 12.10 18.08
N VAL A 417 4.91 11.02 18.85
CA VAL A 417 5.85 9.90 18.74
C VAL A 417 5.72 9.23 17.37
N PRO A 418 6.80 9.16 16.57
CA PRO A 418 6.76 8.50 15.28
C PRO A 418 6.43 7.00 15.38
N THR A 419 5.71 6.50 14.39
CA THR A 419 5.32 5.08 14.28
C THR A 419 5.99 4.35 13.12
N GLY A 420 6.95 5.00 12.42
CA GLY A 420 7.60 4.45 11.23
C GLY A 420 6.91 4.85 9.92
N SER A 421 5.80 5.57 9.96
CA SER A 421 5.15 6.11 8.76
C SER A 421 5.94 7.29 8.18
N VAL A 422 5.89 7.44 6.85
CA VAL A 422 6.52 8.56 6.13
C VAL A 422 5.56 9.12 5.08
N LEU A 423 5.73 10.41 4.73
CA LEU A 423 4.95 11.06 3.66
C LEU A 423 5.34 10.46 2.30
N LYS A 424 4.36 10.17 1.45
CA LYS A 424 4.60 9.54 0.14
C LYS A 424 3.96 10.30 -1.03
N THR A 425 2.74 10.78 -0.85
CA THR A 425 1.92 11.29 -1.96
C THR A 425 1.81 12.82 -1.93
N THR A 426 1.46 13.39 -3.08
CA THR A 426 1.13 14.82 -3.19
C THR A 426 0.04 15.23 -2.18
N TYR A 427 -0.98 14.37 -2.00
CA TYR A 427 -2.07 14.60 -1.07
C TYR A 427 -1.59 14.63 0.40
N ASP A 428 -0.70 13.69 0.80
CA ASP A 428 -0.18 13.63 2.17
C ASP A 428 0.53 14.95 2.54
N VAL A 429 1.33 15.50 1.61
CA VAL A 429 2.08 16.74 1.82
C VAL A 429 1.16 17.95 1.80
N ALA A 430 0.26 18.05 0.81
CA ALA A 430 -0.68 19.16 0.72
C ALA A 430 -1.61 19.25 1.94
N ASN A 431 -2.05 18.09 2.47
CA ASN A 431 -2.93 18.03 3.64
C ASN A 431 -2.28 18.55 4.94
N LEU A 432 -0.96 18.70 5.00
CA LEU A 432 -0.27 19.34 6.14
C LEU A 432 -0.67 20.81 6.32
N LEU A 433 -1.09 21.46 5.24
CA LEU A 433 -1.52 22.87 5.26
C LEU A 433 -2.87 23.09 5.99
N ASN A 434 -3.65 22.02 6.22
CA ASN A 434 -4.90 22.11 7.00
C ASN A 434 -4.65 22.31 8.51
N SER A 435 -3.41 22.31 8.95
CA SER A 435 -3.07 22.62 10.35
C SER A 435 -3.09 24.12 10.61
N SER A 436 -3.25 24.52 11.87
CA SER A 436 -3.19 25.93 12.30
C SER A 436 -1.86 26.63 11.98
N SER A 437 -0.84 25.89 11.57
CA SER A 437 0.49 26.40 11.21
C SER A 437 0.77 26.30 9.71
N GLY A 438 -0.25 26.29 8.86
CA GLY A 438 -0.12 26.05 7.43
C GLY A 438 0.90 26.96 6.72
N ASN A 439 0.88 28.28 6.98
CA ASN A 439 1.84 29.22 6.41
C ASN A 439 3.28 28.92 6.82
N ALA A 440 3.50 28.63 8.12
CA ALA A 440 4.82 28.27 8.63
C ALA A 440 5.37 27.01 7.93
N ILE A 441 4.52 26.02 7.64
CA ILE A 441 4.93 24.79 6.97
C ILE A 441 5.47 25.07 5.56
N LEU A 442 4.88 26.00 4.82
CA LEU A 442 5.33 26.37 3.48
C LEU A 442 6.74 26.99 3.46
N TYR A 443 7.08 27.78 4.48
CA TYR A 443 8.31 28.56 4.50
C TYR A 443 9.37 28.00 5.44
N MET A 444 9.00 27.10 6.35
CA MET A 444 9.91 26.45 7.31
C MET A 444 10.24 25.01 6.89
N PRO A 445 11.36 24.74 6.19
CA PRO A 445 11.70 23.38 5.76
C PRO A 445 11.88 22.42 6.94
N GLY A 446 12.26 22.93 8.13
CA GLY A 446 12.50 22.13 9.32
C GLY A 446 11.28 21.84 10.18
N TYR A 447 10.05 22.09 9.70
CA TYR A 447 8.85 21.87 10.51
C TYR A 447 8.60 20.39 10.84
N PHE A 448 8.90 19.50 9.92
CA PHE A 448 8.80 18.05 10.08
C PHE A 448 10.19 17.40 9.97
N SER A 449 10.41 16.37 10.78
CA SER A 449 11.69 15.66 10.85
C SER A 449 11.97 14.85 9.57
N PRO A 450 13.18 14.89 9.01
CA PRO A 450 13.57 13.95 7.96
C PRO A 450 13.58 12.53 8.50
N SER A 451 13.17 11.57 7.67
CA SER A 451 13.05 10.17 8.06
C SER A 451 13.58 9.25 6.97
N SER A 452 14.31 8.22 7.40
CA SER A 452 14.81 7.14 6.55
C SER A 452 14.41 5.79 7.13
N ILE A 453 14.12 4.82 6.25
CA ILE A 453 13.83 3.43 6.62
C ILE A 453 14.76 2.54 5.82
N TYR A 454 15.61 1.77 6.51
CA TYR A 454 16.53 0.81 5.90
C TYR A 454 15.99 -0.60 6.09
N ARG A 455 15.96 -1.37 5.02
CA ARG A 455 15.45 -2.74 5.00
C ARG A 455 16.55 -3.68 4.52
N THR A 456 16.82 -4.72 5.26
CA THR A 456 17.75 -5.78 4.85
C THR A 456 17.10 -7.14 5.01
N MET A 457 17.29 -8.01 4.03
CA MET A 457 16.84 -9.39 4.09
C MET A 457 17.95 -10.32 3.61
N PHE A 458 18.10 -11.42 4.30
CA PHE A 458 18.86 -12.58 3.85
C PHE A 458 17.98 -13.82 3.97
N ALA A 459 17.90 -14.61 2.91
CA ALA A 459 17.10 -15.83 2.93
C ALA A 459 17.81 -16.97 2.20
N VAL A 460 17.61 -18.17 2.72
CA VAL A 460 18.07 -19.42 2.13
C VAL A 460 16.87 -20.35 1.96
N LYS A 461 16.70 -20.90 0.77
CA LYS A 461 15.71 -21.92 0.46
C LYS A 461 16.40 -23.16 -0.07
N LEU A 462 16.11 -24.30 0.51
CA LEU A 462 16.54 -25.62 0.05
C LEU A 462 15.30 -26.39 -0.42
N THR A 463 15.30 -26.83 -1.69
CA THR A 463 14.26 -27.70 -2.25
C THR A 463 14.87 -29.07 -2.51
N HIS A 464 14.27 -30.13 -1.97
CA HIS A 464 14.68 -31.52 -2.23
C HIS A 464 13.53 -32.34 -2.81
N ILE A 465 13.75 -32.90 -3.99
CA ILE A 465 12.81 -33.78 -4.71
C ILE A 465 13.09 -35.21 -4.22
N LEU A 466 12.13 -35.78 -3.48
CA LEU A 466 12.20 -37.15 -2.96
C LEU A 466 11.80 -38.18 -4.03
N SER A 467 10.81 -37.81 -4.84
CA SER A 467 10.30 -38.63 -5.95
C SER A 467 9.55 -37.75 -6.94
N PRO A 468 9.19 -38.22 -8.14
CA PRO A 468 8.33 -37.46 -9.07
C PRO A 468 7.00 -36.97 -8.46
N LYS A 469 6.56 -37.60 -7.35
CA LYS A 469 5.29 -37.32 -6.66
C LYS A 469 5.46 -36.61 -5.31
N ALA A 470 6.71 -36.38 -4.86
CA ALA A 470 6.96 -35.79 -3.55
C ALA A 470 8.23 -34.94 -3.52
N PHE A 471 8.15 -33.76 -2.89
CA PHE A 471 9.28 -32.87 -2.65
C PHE A 471 9.08 -32.04 -1.38
N TYR A 472 10.15 -31.46 -0.86
CA TYR A 472 10.09 -30.52 0.27
C TYR A 472 10.95 -29.29 0.09
N ASP A 473 10.53 -28.20 0.78
CA ASP A 473 11.27 -26.95 0.93
C ASP A 473 11.60 -26.68 2.38
N ILE A 474 12.80 -26.20 2.65
CA ILE A 474 13.18 -25.53 3.92
C ILE A 474 13.53 -24.10 3.57
N LYS A 475 12.95 -23.14 4.30
CA LYS A 475 13.22 -21.71 4.13
C LYS A 475 13.66 -21.12 5.46
N LEU A 476 14.79 -20.45 5.45
CA LEU A 476 15.27 -19.61 6.55
C LEU A 476 15.34 -18.18 6.04
N GLU A 477 14.73 -17.25 6.77
CA GLU A 477 14.74 -15.83 6.46
C GLU A 477 15.13 -15.03 7.69
N HIS A 478 15.93 -14.00 7.49
CA HIS A 478 16.15 -12.93 8.46
C HIS A 478 15.89 -11.58 7.80
N PHE A 479 14.90 -10.85 8.29
CA PHE A 479 14.47 -9.55 7.77
C PHE A 479 14.59 -8.49 8.87
N THR A 480 15.25 -7.37 8.57
CA THR A 480 15.43 -6.25 9.50
C THR A 480 14.97 -4.94 8.90
N ASN A 481 14.16 -4.21 9.66
CA ASN A 481 13.76 -2.83 9.41
C ASN A 481 14.42 -1.93 10.45
N ARG A 482 15.22 -0.96 10.00
CA ARG A 482 15.83 0.07 10.83
C ARG A 482 15.23 1.43 10.48
N TYR A 483 14.67 2.09 11.47
CA TYR A 483 14.09 3.43 11.34
C TYR A 483 15.10 4.48 11.77
N SER A 484 15.10 5.62 11.09
CA SER A 484 15.94 6.76 11.40
C SER A 484 15.18 8.05 11.12
N THR A 485 14.42 8.51 12.13
CA THR A 485 13.84 9.86 12.13
C THR A 485 14.70 10.73 13.03
N TYR A 486 15.26 11.79 12.48
CA TYR A 486 16.30 12.56 13.12
C TYR A 486 16.05 14.05 13.01
N GLN A 487 16.80 14.82 13.77
CA GLN A 487 16.79 16.26 13.77
C GLN A 487 17.40 16.81 12.47
N MET A 488 16.81 17.85 11.91
CA MET A 488 17.51 18.65 10.88
C MET A 488 18.78 19.29 11.44
N GLU A 489 19.63 19.77 10.52
CA GLU A 489 20.78 20.62 10.87
C GLU A 489 20.33 21.80 11.73
N LEU A 490 21.09 22.07 12.77
CA LEU A 490 20.82 23.20 13.66
C LEU A 490 20.92 24.52 12.88
N ARG A 491 20.01 25.44 13.18
CA ARG A 491 20.12 26.80 12.71
C ARG A 491 21.42 27.43 13.22
N ASP A 492 22.20 28.02 12.33
CA ASP A 492 23.36 28.79 12.68
C ASP A 492 22.93 30.20 13.12
N THR A 493 22.70 30.38 14.41
CA THR A 493 22.33 31.69 14.98
C THR A 493 23.48 32.68 15.03
N THR A 494 24.72 32.27 14.72
CA THR A 494 25.87 33.16 14.63
C THR A 494 25.94 33.92 13.32
N LYS A 495 25.34 33.38 12.26
CA LYS A 495 25.20 34.08 10.98
C LYS A 495 24.36 35.33 11.17
N LYS A 496 24.87 36.45 10.67
CA LYS A 496 24.18 37.75 10.75
C LYS A 496 23.88 38.23 9.33
N TYR A 497 22.62 38.42 9.09
CA TYR A 497 22.08 39.01 7.87
C TYR A 497 21.47 40.36 8.21
N GLN A 498 21.55 41.30 7.30
CA GLN A 498 20.97 42.64 7.47
C GLN A 498 19.93 42.89 6.37
N PRO A 499 18.69 42.37 6.52
CA PRO A 499 17.62 42.59 5.54
C PRO A 499 17.32 44.06 5.29
N VAL A 500 17.45 44.87 6.36
CA VAL A 500 17.32 46.33 6.32
C VAL A 500 18.44 46.98 7.16
N PRO A 501 18.87 48.19 6.85
CA PRO A 501 19.90 48.91 7.62
C PRO A 501 19.57 48.96 9.10
N GLY A 502 20.51 48.51 9.95
CA GLY A 502 20.39 48.50 11.40
C GLY A 502 19.72 47.30 12.02
N TYR A 503 18.97 46.51 11.23
CA TYR A 503 18.28 45.31 11.72
C TYR A 503 19.07 44.04 11.33
N PHE A 504 19.50 43.30 12.36
CA PHE A 504 20.26 42.07 12.16
C PHE A 504 19.42 40.86 12.56
N THR A 505 19.39 39.87 11.71
CA THR A 505 18.71 38.58 11.95
C THR A 505 19.63 37.41 11.60
N ASP A 506 19.28 36.21 12.00
CA ASP A 506 19.97 34.99 11.59
C ASP A 506 19.38 34.42 10.28
N GLU A 507 19.65 33.16 9.96
CA GLU A 507 19.15 32.52 8.77
C GLU A 507 17.67 32.06 8.87
N ALA A 508 16.94 32.42 9.92
CA ALA A 508 15.54 32.07 10.09
C ALA A 508 14.72 32.34 8.82
N PRO A 509 13.76 31.46 8.47
CA PRO A 509 13.26 30.28 9.19
C PRO A 509 14.03 28.98 8.88
N TYR A 510 15.19 29.04 8.25
CA TYR A 510 15.94 27.85 7.89
C TYR A 510 16.68 27.22 9.08
N GLY A 511 16.91 25.90 9.02
CA GLY A 511 17.55 25.13 10.08
C GLY A 511 16.63 24.87 11.29
N TYR A 512 17.01 23.91 12.12
CA TYR A 512 16.28 23.58 13.34
C TYR A 512 16.70 24.48 14.49
N TRP A 513 15.71 25.05 15.18
CA TRP A 513 15.90 25.71 16.47
C TRP A 513 14.81 25.30 17.46
N GLY A 514 15.20 24.71 18.58
CA GLY A 514 14.28 24.14 19.57
C GLY A 514 13.47 25.15 20.39
N TYR A 515 13.64 26.45 20.18
CA TYR A 515 12.92 27.50 20.91
C TYR A 515 11.85 28.16 20.07
N SER A 516 10.72 28.51 20.70
CA SER A 516 9.63 29.20 20.04
C SER A 516 10.05 30.63 19.65
N VAL A 517 9.91 30.98 18.39
CA VAL A 517 10.19 32.31 17.85
C VAL A 517 9.10 32.64 16.84
N SER A 518 8.54 33.87 16.98
CA SER A 518 7.59 34.40 16.01
C SER A 518 8.27 35.35 15.02
N GLY A 519 7.82 35.33 13.77
CA GLY A 519 8.19 36.29 12.74
C GLY A 519 7.39 37.59 12.82
N ILE A 520 7.64 38.50 11.88
CA ILE A 520 6.99 39.81 11.82
C ILE A 520 5.47 39.75 11.60
N ASP A 521 5.01 38.70 10.95
CA ASP A 521 3.58 38.37 10.69
C ASP A 521 3.02 37.36 11.70
N GLY A 522 3.77 37.06 12.78
CA GLY A 522 3.42 36.04 13.75
C GLY A 522 3.70 34.58 13.28
N MET A 523 4.32 34.36 12.11
CA MET A 523 4.71 33.04 11.67
C MET A 523 5.69 32.41 12.66
N ILE A 524 5.46 31.16 13.02
CA ILE A 524 6.35 30.40 13.90
C ILE A 524 7.64 30.06 13.13
N MET A 525 8.80 30.54 13.63
CA MET A 525 10.12 30.34 13.01
C MET A 525 11.06 29.48 13.85
N GLY A 526 10.54 28.75 14.79
CA GLY A 526 11.24 27.85 15.68
C GLY A 526 10.28 27.30 16.74
N GLY A 527 10.76 26.53 17.69
CA GLY A 527 9.99 26.07 18.85
C GLY A 527 9.66 24.59 18.79
N TRP A 528 8.41 24.24 18.99
CA TRP A 528 7.91 22.89 19.21
C TRP A 528 7.78 22.02 17.94
N MET A 529 8.42 22.39 16.85
CA MET A 529 8.44 21.63 15.59
C MET A 529 9.68 20.74 15.49
N ASN A 530 9.66 19.78 14.56
CA ASN A 530 10.75 18.84 14.32
C ASN A 530 11.16 18.06 15.58
N LEU A 531 10.21 17.66 16.38
CA LEU A 531 10.45 16.99 17.66
C LEU A 531 10.50 15.46 17.56
N GLY A 532 9.88 14.87 16.52
CA GLY A 532 9.80 13.42 16.35
C GLY A 532 11.18 12.79 16.15
N ARG A 533 11.46 11.70 16.89
CA ARG A 533 12.69 10.89 16.81
C ARG A 533 12.31 9.43 16.78
N ASP A 534 12.94 8.65 15.91
CA ASP A 534 12.76 7.20 15.85
C ASP A 534 14.08 6.53 15.45
N GLN A 535 14.61 5.70 16.32
CA GLN A 535 15.82 4.90 16.12
C GLN A 535 15.54 3.42 16.34
N SER A 536 14.29 3.01 16.10
CA SER A 536 13.86 1.64 16.30
C SER A 536 14.51 0.69 15.30
N VAL A 537 14.71 -0.56 15.74
CA VAL A 537 15.18 -1.66 14.90
C VAL A 537 14.28 -2.86 15.17
N ASN A 538 13.61 -3.36 14.13
CA ASN A 538 12.80 -4.56 14.21
C ASN A 538 13.40 -5.64 13.33
N SER A 539 13.67 -6.80 13.91
CA SER A 539 14.16 -7.96 13.18
C SER A 539 13.21 -9.13 13.32
N THR A 540 12.96 -9.81 12.22
CA THR A 540 12.16 -11.03 12.17
C THR A 540 13.02 -12.17 11.62
N THR A 541 13.08 -13.28 12.33
CA THR A 541 13.69 -14.51 11.85
C THR A 541 12.61 -15.55 11.69
N SER A 542 12.45 -16.10 10.50
CA SER A 542 11.49 -17.17 10.22
C SER A 542 12.19 -18.43 9.71
N LEU A 543 11.78 -19.56 10.24
CA LEU A 543 12.09 -20.88 9.71
C LEU A 543 10.78 -21.54 9.28
N LYS A 544 10.66 -21.76 8.00
CA LYS A 544 9.50 -22.42 7.42
C LYS A 544 9.91 -23.72 6.75
N PHE A 545 9.06 -24.65 6.91
CA PHE A 545 9.27 -25.99 6.53
C PHE A 545 7.96 -26.51 5.89
N ASP A 546 7.97 -26.92 4.56
CA ASP A 546 6.75 -27.25 3.78
C ASP A 546 6.89 -28.53 2.91
N ILE A 547 5.88 -29.53 2.76
CA ILE A 547 5.82 -30.71 1.81
C ILE A 547 4.62 -30.73 0.93
N ILE A 548 4.83 -31.24 -0.26
CA ILE A 548 3.80 -31.74 -1.15
C ILE A 548 4.03 -33.22 -1.46
N ASN A 549 2.97 -34.00 -1.36
CA ASN A 549 2.94 -35.37 -1.80
C ASN A 549 1.65 -35.65 -2.60
N GLN A 550 1.80 -35.99 -3.87
CA GLN A 550 0.71 -36.49 -4.70
C GLN A 550 0.45 -37.95 -4.35
N LEU A 551 -0.47 -38.20 -3.41
CA LEU A 551 -0.80 -39.56 -2.93
C LEU A 551 -1.31 -40.44 -4.07
N ASN A 552 -2.20 -39.92 -4.88
CA ASN A 552 -2.72 -40.53 -6.09
C ASN A 552 -3.16 -39.41 -7.07
N LEU A 553 -3.74 -39.74 -8.20
CA LEU A 553 -4.12 -38.77 -9.24
C LEU A 553 -5.11 -37.72 -8.74
N SER A 554 -5.95 -38.07 -7.76
CA SER A 554 -7.01 -37.20 -7.23
C SER A 554 -6.62 -36.48 -5.95
N ASN A 555 -5.62 -36.97 -5.19
CA ASN A 555 -5.31 -36.44 -3.85
C ASN A 555 -3.89 -35.89 -3.81
N GLN A 556 -3.76 -34.60 -3.45
CA GLN A 556 -2.50 -33.95 -3.16
C GLN A 556 -2.49 -33.44 -1.73
N LEU A 557 -1.68 -34.08 -0.89
CA LEU A 557 -1.49 -33.67 0.49
C LEU A 557 -0.40 -32.61 0.60
N LYS A 558 -0.69 -31.52 1.29
CA LYS A 558 0.27 -30.50 1.76
C LYS A 558 0.30 -30.51 3.28
N ALA A 559 1.48 -30.40 3.89
CA ALA A 559 1.62 -30.16 5.34
C ALA A 559 2.83 -29.25 5.59
N GLY A 560 2.88 -28.60 6.72
CA GLY A 560 4.04 -27.76 7.06
C GLY A 560 4.01 -27.19 8.46
N ALA A 561 5.13 -26.56 8.81
CA ALA A 561 5.32 -25.85 10.07
C ALA A 561 6.13 -24.57 9.85
N GLU A 562 5.91 -23.59 10.70
CA GLU A 562 6.59 -22.31 10.65
C GLU A 562 6.88 -21.81 12.07
N PHE A 563 8.11 -21.37 12.30
CA PHE A 563 8.55 -20.70 13.51
C PHE A 563 8.95 -19.27 13.14
N VAL A 564 8.38 -18.28 13.81
CA VAL A 564 8.71 -16.86 13.64
C VAL A 564 9.12 -16.29 14.97
N TYR A 565 10.31 -15.69 15.01
CA TYR A 565 10.89 -15.02 16.16
C TYR A 565 11.13 -13.56 15.83
N ASN A 566 10.57 -12.65 16.63
CA ASN A 566 10.72 -11.22 16.47
C ASN A 566 11.62 -10.62 17.55
N ASP A 567 12.46 -9.65 17.17
CA ASP A 567 13.18 -8.75 18.06
C ASP A 567 12.64 -7.34 17.81
N TYR A 568 11.79 -6.85 18.72
CA TYR A 568 11.29 -5.50 18.70
C TYR A 568 12.12 -4.60 19.60
N ASN A 569 13.08 -3.90 19.04
CA ASN A 569 13.85 -2.87 19.71
C ASN A 569 13.29 -1.51 19.31
N ILE A 570 12.27 -1.04 20.05
CA ILE A 570 11.59 0.21 19.82
C ILE A 570 12.24 1.31 20.65
N ASN A 571 12.69 2.37 19.96
CA ASN A 571 13.26 3.58 20.54
C ASN A 571 12.73 4.78 19.75
N ALA A 572 11.54 5.25 20.13
CA ALA A 572 10.87 6.37 19.48
C ALA A 572 10.37 7.36 20.52
N GLY A 573 10.32 8.63 20.16
CA GLY A 573 9.89 9.68 21.08
C GLY A 573 9.70 11.02 20.42
N THR A 574 9.30 11.99 21.23
CA THR A 574 9.38 13.41 20.93
C THR A 574 10.34 14.05 21.91
N TYR A 575 11.15 14.98 21.43
CA TYR A 575 12.09 15.73 22.25
C TYR A 575 11.87 17.23 22.08
N SER A 576 11.44 17.90 23.14
CA SER A 576 11.23 19.35 23.13
C SER A 576 12.19 20.02 24.11
N PRO A 577 13.20 20.75 23.63
CA PRO A 577 14.15 21.44 24.51
C PRO A 577 13.54 22.63 25.27
N SER A 578 12.48 23.25 24.73
CA SER A 578 11.80 24.41 25.31
C SER A 578 10.60 24.03 26.17
N MET A 579 9.95 22.89 25.90
CA MET A 579 8.75 22.44 26.63
C MET A 579 8.93 20.99 27.06
N ASN A 580 9.56 20.75 28.18
CA ASN A 580 9.86 19.42 28.69
C ASN A 580 8.60 18.54 28.84
N THR A 581 7.44 19.13 29.15
CA THR A 581 6.14 18.42 29.22
C THR A 581 5.68 17.81 27.89
N TRP A 582 6.25 18.23 26.77
CA TRP A 582 5.98 17.68 25.44
C TRP A 582 6.92 16.52 25.08
N THR A 583 7.96 16.28 25.89
CA THR A 583 8.80 15.11 25.71
C THR A 583 8.03 13.86 26.07
N ARG A 584 7.97 12.92 25.13
CA ARG A 584 7.31 11.62 25.27
C ARG A 584 8.24 10.54 24.78
N GLU A 585 8.29 9.45 25.50
CA GLU A 585 9.17 8.33 25.18
C GLU A 585 8.38 7.03 25.04
N GLN A 586 8.78 6.24 24.07
CA GLN A 586 8.32 4.89 23.86
C GLN A 586 9.56 4.02 23.60
N VAL A 587 10.06 3.38 24.65
CA VAL A 587 11.28 2.56 24.60
C VAL A 587 11.00 1.21 25.21
N TYR A 588 11.19 0.14 24.42
CA TYR A 588 11.13 -1.25 24.89
C TYR A 588 11.87 -2.20 23.95
N GLN A 589 12.36 -3.32 24.50
CA GLN A 589 12.87 -4.44 23.71
C GLN A 589 12.21 -5.73 24.16
N LEU A 590 11.56 -6.43 23.24
CA LEU A 590 10.82 -7.66 23.51
C LEU A 590 10.98 -8.66 22.37
N PHE A 591 10.83 -9.95 22.70
CA PHE A 591 11.15 -11.07 21.82
C PHE A 591 9.96 -12.04 21.68
N PRO A 592 8.79 -11.63 21.17
CA PRO A 592 7.69 -12.54 20.97
C PRO A 592 7.99 -13.55 19.87
N TYR A 593 7.36 -14.72 19.97
CA TYR A 593 7.46 -15.74 18.94
C TYR A 593 6.12 -16.38 18.64
N ARG A 594 6.00 -16.96 17.45
CA ARG A 594 4.85 -17.76 17.05
C ARG A 594 5.31 -19.06 16.39
N LEU A 595 4.51 -20.11 16.66
CA LEU A 595 4.64 -21.43 16.04
C LEU A 595 3.36 -21.72 15.29
N SER A 596 3.44 -22.27 14.11
CA SER A 596 2.27 -22.76 13.40
C SER A 596 2.56 -24.07 12.69
N ALA A 597 1.50 -24.88 12.55
CA ALA A 597 1.53 -26.10 11.77
C ALA A 597 0.23 -26.19 10.96
N TYR A 598 0.29 -26.77 9.78
CA TYR A 598 -0.90 -26.98 8.96
C TYR A 598 -0.87 -28.30 8.22
N VAL A 599 -2.07 -28.75 7.85
CA VAL A 599 -2.30 -29.86 6.92
C VAL A 599 -3.41 -29.44 5.96
N GLN A 600 -3.26 -29.80 4.69
CA GLN A 600 -4.22 -29.50 3.63
C GLN A 600 -4.25 -30.64 2.62
N ASP A 601 -5.45 -31.04 2.20
CA ASP A 601 -5.65 -31.98 1.11
C ASP A 601 -6.40 -31.30 -0.04
N LYS A 602 -5.83 -31.39 -1.24
CA LYS A 602 -6.47 -30.99 -2.49
C LYS A 602 -7.01 -32.23 -3.20
N LEU A 603 -8.33 -32.34 -3.25
CA LEU A 603 -9.06 -33.40 -3.93
C LEU A 603 -9.47 -32.92 -5.33
N GLU A 604 -8.99 -33.58 -6.38
CA GLU A 604 -9.27 -33.25 -7.79
C GLU A 604 -10.00 -34.39 -8.49
N PHE A 605 -11.33 -34.26 -8.61
CA PHE A 605 -12.18 -35.15 -9.42
C PHE A 605 -12.68 -34.39 -10.65
N GLU A 606 -13.18 -35.09 -11.69
CA GLU A 606 -13.63 -34.43 -12.94
C GLU A 606 -14.74 -33.39 -12.74
N GLY A 607 -15.68 -33.63 -11.84
CA GLY A 607 -16.81 -32.74 -11.57
C GLY A 607 -16.71 -31.97 -10.25
N PHE A 608 -15.62 -32.09 -9.50
CA PHE A 608 -15.53 -31.54 -8.17
C PHE A 608 -14.09 -31.41 -7.69
N ILE A 609 -13.72 -30.22 -7.28
CA ILE A 609 -12.39 -29.94 -6.71
C ILE A 609 -12.60 -29.35 -5.32
N MET A 610 -11.91 -29.90 -4.30
CA MET A 610 -12.02 -29.46 -2.93
C MET A 610 -10.64 -29.28 -2.30
N ASN A 611 -10.45 -28.18 -1.60
CA ASN A 611 -9.31 -27.93 -0.72
C ASN A 611 -9.80 -27.94 0.73
N LEU A 612 -9.34 -28.89 1.51
CA LEU A 612 -9.60 -28.98 2.96
C LEU A 612 -8.31 -28.68 3.70
N GLY A 613 -8.32 -27.73 4.62
CA GLY A 613 -7.17 -27.36 5.39
C GLY A 613 -7.47 -27.10 6.86
N LEU A 614 -6.53 -27.41 7.71
CA LEU A 614 -6.52 -27.06 9.12
C LEU A 614 -5.16 -26.46 9.48
N ARG A 615 -5.16 -25.28 10.12
CA ARG A 615 -3.96 -24.63 10.63
C ARG A 615 -4.08 -24.43 12.13
N ALA A 616 -3.04 -24.80 12.85
CA ALA A 616 -2.85 -24.52 14.27
C ALA A 616 -1.82 -23.40 14.43
N GLU A 617 -2.12 -22.39 15.23
CA GLU A 617 -1.25 -21.24 15.49
C GLU A 617 -1.09 -21.01 16.98
N TYR A 618 0.14 -21.04 17.49
CA TYR A 618 0.50 -20.72 18.85
C TYR A 618 1.27 -19.40 18.88
N SER A 619 0.75 -18.41 19.60
CA SER A 619 1.38 -17.09 19.74
C SER A 619 1.74 -16.86 21.19
N ASP A 620 3.01 -16.53 21.44
CA ASP A 620 3.55 -16.24 22.76
C ASP A 620 4.23 -14.87 22.78
N PRO A 621 3.72 -13.90 23.61
CA PRO A 621 4.36 -12.59 23.75
C PRO A 621 5.73 -12.65 24.46
N ASN A 622 6.10 -13.79 25.05
CA ASN A 622 7.39 -14.07 25.70
C ASN A 622 7.83 -12.96 26.66
N THR A 623 6.92 -12.50 27.49
CA THR A 623 7.15 -11.39 28.43
C THR A 623 6.43 -11.60 29.75
N GLU A 624 6.83 -10.82 30.76
CA GLU A 624 6.06 -10.59 31.97
C GLU A 624 5.36 -9.23 31.87
N TRP A 625 4.15 -9.14 32.41
CA TRP A 625 3.37 -7.90 32.37
C TRP A 625 2.78 -7.53 33.72
N PHE A 626 2.48 -6.27 33.87
CA PHE A 626 2.03 -5.64 35.12
C PHE A 626 0.64 -6.12 35.55
N GLN A 627 0.51 -6.40 36.85
CA GLN A 627 -0.76 -6.70 37.49
C GLN A 627 -1.17 -5.48 38.36
N LEU A 628 -1.92 -4.58 37.72
CA LEU A 628 -2.37 -3.33 38.32
C LEU A 628 -3.89 -3.15 38.12
N SER A 629 -4.53 -2.47 39.07
CA SER A 629 -5.90 -2.00 38.86
C SER A 629 -5.94 -0.90 37.80
N ASP A 630 -7.09 -0.68 37.17
CA ASP A 630 -7.21 0.27 36.06
C ASP A 630 -6.93 1.72 36.48
N PHE A 631 -7.07 2.08 37.74
CA PHE A 631 -6.82 3.43 38.27
C PHE A 631 -5.65 3.50 39.26
N ASP A 632 -4.68 2.59 39.12
CA ASP A 632 -3.49 2.56 40.00
C ASP A 632 -2.66 3.84 39.87
N LYS A 633 -2.15 4.33 41.01
CA LYS A 633 -1.30 5.51 41.08
C LYS A 633 -0.01 5.41 40.22
N LEU A 634 0.45 4.21 39.94
CA LEU A 634 1.63 4.00 39.08
C LEU A 634 1.45 4.47 37.66
N TYR A 635 0.23 4.80 37.25
CA TYR A 635 -0.02 5.44 35.94
C TYR A 635 0.05 6.97 36.00
N SER A 636 0.06 7.57 37.20
CA SER A 636 0.05 9.05 37.37
C SER A 636 1.45 9.67 37.26
N ALA A 637 1.44 11.01 37.09
CA ALA A 637 2.65 11.81 37.10
C ALA A 637 3.44 11.61 38.42
N GLY A 638 4.77 11.57 38.34
CA GLY A 638 5.67 11.33 39.45
C GLY A 638 5.84 9.87 39.89
N TYR A 639 4.85 9.01 39.66
CA TYR A 639 4.91 7.58 40.02
C TYR A 639 5.19 6.67 38.79
N GLY A 640 4.78 7.01 37.60
CA GLY A 640 4.88 6.18 36.42
C GLY A 640 6.32 5.82 36.02
N ASN A 641 7.32 6.62 36.41
CA ASN A 641 8.73 6.30 36.21
C ASN A 641 9.21 5.10 37.03
N SER A 642 8.47 4.72 38.07
CA SER A 642 8.75 3.54 38.88
C SER A 642 7.93 2.30 38.52
N LEU A 643 7.08 2.38 37.50
CA LEU A 643 6.14 1.32 37.07
C LEU A 643 6.84 -0.04 36.95
N GLU A 644 7.93 -0.12 36.20
CA GLU A 644 8.67 -1.38 35.95
C GLU A 644 9.31 -1.98 37.21
N LYS A 645 9.63 -1.14 38.18
CA LYS A 645 10.28 -1.55 39.46
C LYS A 645 9.28 -1.88 40.56
N SER A 646 8.14 -1.17 40.60
CA SER A 646 7.21 -1.22 41.73
C SER A 646 5.97 -2.09 41.47
N ALA A 647 5.57 -2.28 40.21
CA ALA A 647 4.43 -3.11 39.86
C ALA A 647 4.76 -4.59 39.97
N ALA A 648 3.82 -5.35 40.55
CA ALA A 648 3.86 -6.80 40.46
C ALA A 648 3.72 -7.25 39.00
N LYS A 649 4.44 -8.29 38.61
CA LYS A 649 4.42 -8.82 37.24
C LYS A 649 4.04 -10.29 37.23
N GLU A 650 3.38 -10.71 36.17
CA GLU A 650 3.05 -12.10 35.89
C GLU A 650 3.49 -12.48 34.50
N LYS A 651 3.96 -13.73 34.32
CA LYS A 651 4.32 -14.25 33.01
C LYS A 651 3.07 -14.38 32.15
N VAL A 652 3.06 -13.75 30.98
CA VAL A 652 1.99 -13.89 30.01
C VAL A 652 2.08 -15.25 29.34
N LYS A 653 0.96 -15.98 29.31
CA LYS A 653 0.89 -17.31 28.69
C LYS A 653 0.55 -17.18 27.22
N GLY A 654 1.24 -17.94 26.38
CA GLY A 654 0.88 -18.11 24.97
C GLY A 654 -0.48 -18.77 24.79
N LYS A 655 -1.06 -18.55 23.62
CA LYS A 655 -2.41 -19.04 23.25
C LYS A 655 -2.35 -19.85 21.96
N LEU A 656 -3.10 -20.97 21.93
CA LEU A 656 -3.26 -21.83 20.75
C LEU A 656 -4.61 -21.55 20.08
N TYR A 657 -4.60 -21.45 18.75
CA TYR A 657 -5.77 -21.22 17.91
C TYR A 657 -5.82 -22.26 16.79
N LEU A 658 -7.05 -22.61 16.36
CA LEU A 658 -7.29 -23.50 15.23
C LEU A 658 -8.10 -22.76 14.15
N SER A 659 -7.65 -22.90 12.90
CA SER A 659 -8.18 -22.20 11.73
C SER A 659 -8.56 -23.21 10.64
N PRO A 660 -9.83 -23.68 10.60
CA PRO A 660 -10.32 -24.52 9.51
C PRO A 660 -10.49 -23.70 8.23
N ARG A 661 -10.24 -24.34 7.09
CA ARG A 661 -10.36 -23.73 5.75
C ARG A 661 -10.94 -24.74 4.77
N LEU A 662 -11.91 -24.28 3.97
CA LEU A 662 -12.58 -25.06 2.95
C LEU A 662 -12.70 -24.24 1.67
N GLY A 663 -12.26 -24.80 0.57
CA GLY A 663 -12.50 -24.28 -0.77
C GLY A 663 -13.08 -25.39 -1.66
N VAL A 664 -14.17 -25.10 -2.36
CA VAL A 664 -14.83 -26.03 -3.27
C VAL A 664 -14.97 -25.35 -4.62
N SER A 665 -14.62 -26.05 -5.70
CA SER A 665 -14.92 -25.66 -7.07
C SER A 665 -15.71 -26.75 -7.77
N HIS A 666 -16.87 -26.39 -8.33
CA HIS A 666 -17.72 -27.29 -9.08
C HIS A 666 -17.82 -26.81 -10.54
N PRO A 667 -17.11 -27.44 -11.47
CA PRO A 667 -17.31 -27.22 -12.90
C PRO A 667 -18.72 -27.62 -13.29
N ILE A 668 -19.57 -26.67 -13.71
CA ILE A 668 -20.93 -26.91 -14.17
C ILE A 668 -20.92 -27.42 -15.61
N THR A 669 -20.08 -26.76 -16.44
CA THR A 669 -19.83 -27.12 -17.83
C THR A 669 -18.32 -26.96 -18.13
N ASP A 670 -17.89 -27.25 -19.36
CA ASP A 670 -16.51 -26.98 -19.78
C ASP A 670 -16.18 -25.49 -19.74
N ASN A 671 -17.18 -24.64 -19.89
CA ASN A 671 -17.08 -23.19 -19.99
C ASN A 671 -17.54 -22.45 -18.72
N SER A 672 -17.94 -23.15 -17.66
CA SER A 672 -18.44 -22.51 -16.44
C SER A 672 -18.13 -23.30 -15.18
N LYS A 673 -17.91 -22.56 -14.09
CA LYS A 673 -17.73 -23.12 -12.75
C LYS A 673 -18.39 -22.26 -11.68
N LEU A 674 -18.81 -22.90 -10.61
CA LEU A 674 -19.20 -22.31 -9.32
C LEU A 674 -18.12 -22.65 -8.31
N TYR A 675 -17.79 -21.71 -7.39
CA TYR A 675 -16.92 -22.03 -6.28
C TYR A 675 -17.41 -21.41 -4.98
N PHE A 676 -17.08 -22.05 -3.87
CA PHE A 676 -17.40 -21.61 -2.53
C PHE A 676 -16.19 -21.73 -1.62
N ASN A 677 -15.98 -20.72 -0.76
CA ASN A 677 -14.94 -20.72 0.24
C ASN A 677 -15.48 -20.38 1.62
N TYR A 678 -14.91 -21.01 2.61
CA TYR A 678 -15.10 -20.72 4.02
C TYR A 678 -13.76 -20.85 4.74
N GLY A 679 -13.46 -19.91 5.66
CA GLY A 679 -12.25 -20.04 6.45
C GLY A 679 -12.16 -19.09 7.62
N HIS A 680 -11.34 -19.52 8.60
CA HIS A 680 -10.88 -18.70 9.71
C HIS A 680 -9.47 -18.21 9.44
N PHE A 681 -9.25 -16.92 9.62
CA PHE A 681 -7.96 -16.26 9.36
C PHE A 681 -7.58 -15.42 10.56
N LEU A 682 -6.31 -15.55 10.97
CA LEU A 682 -5.79 -14.93 12.17
C LEU A 682 -4.57 -14.07 11.82
N SER A 683 -4.39 -12.96 12.54
CA SER A 683 -3.16 -12.16 12.51
C SER A 683 -2.78 -11.64 13.88
N GLU A 684 -1.48 -11.39 14.09
CA GLU A 684 -0.99 -10.73 15.29
C GLU A 684 -1.50 -9.29 15.35
N PRO A 685 -1.91 -8.79 16.52
CA PRO A 685 -2.05 -7.35 16.74
C PRO A 685 -0.70 -6.65 16.55
N ALA A 686 -0.70 -5.44 15.98
CA ALA A 686 0.52 -4.65 15.85
C ALA A 686 1.23 -4.50 17.21
N SER A 687 2.57 -4.48 17.19
CA SER A 687 3.39 -4.50 18.41
C SER A 687 3.06 -3.39 19.40
N SER A 688 2.61 -2.23 18.91
CA SER A 688 2.19 -1.11 19.75
C SER A 688 0.98 -1.42 20.63
N TYR A 689 -0.02 -2.19 20.13
CA TYR A 689 -1.15 -2.60 20.95
C TYR A 689 -0.76 -3.60 22.05
N ARG A 690 0.26 -4.42 21.78
CA ARG A 690 0.71 -5.43 22.75
C ARG A 690 1.70 -4.88 23.77
N PHE A 691 2.61 -3.98 23.38
CA PHE A 691 3.83 -3.73 24.17
C PHE A 691 4.12 -2.25 24.44
N ARG A 692 3.39 -1.31 23.85
CA ARG A 692 3.63 0.12 24.02
C ARG A 692 3.50 0.53 25.48
N ILE A 693 4.52 1.23 25.99
CA ILE A 693 4.43 2.04 27.21
C ILE A 693 4.92 3.41 26.80
N GLN A 694 4.02 4.39 26.80
CA GLN A 694 4.36 5.77 26.48
C GLN A 694 4.18 6.64 27.71
N ARG A 695 5.18 7.46 27.98
CA ARG A 695 5.22 8.38 29.12
C ARG A 695 5.50 9.78 28.67
N GLU A 696 5.00 10.73 29.45
CA GLU A 696 5.49 12.10 29.44
C GLU A 696 6.71 12.26 30.35
N SER A 697 7.42 13.38 30.24
CA SER A 697 8.64 13.67 31.01
C SER A 697 8.44 13.65 32.52
N ASN A 698 7.21 13.96 33.00
CA ASN A 698 6.83 13.92 34.40
C ASN A 698 6.50 12.49 34.90
N GLY A 699 6.59 11.49 34.05
CA GLY A 699 6.28 10.10 34.34
C GLY A 699 4.82 9.71 34.14
N LEU A 700 3.92 10.62 33.72
CA LEU A 700 2.53 10.26 33.39
C LEU A 700 2.51 9.23 32.25
N VAL A 701 1.92 8.08 32.53
CA VAL A 701 1.68 7.06 31.51
C VAL A 701 0.49 7.50 30.66
N THR A 702 0.67 7.66 29.36
CA THR A 702 -0.38 8.09 28.42
C THR A 702 -0.92 6.92 27.60
N TYR A 703 -0.11 5.90 27.32
CA TYR A 703 -0.52 4.67 26.64
C TYR A 703 0.12 3.46 27.28
N ILE A 704 -0.66 2.39 27.43
CA ILE A 704 -0.16 1.09 27.86
C ILE A 704 -0.73 -0.02 26.98
N GLY A 705 0.15 -0.82 26.41
CA GLY A 705 -0.20 -2.01 25.63
C GLY A 705 -0.76 -3.13 26.51
N ASN A 706 -1.19 -4.20 25.87
CA ASN A 706 -1.74 -5.36 26.54
C ASN A 706 -1.29 -6.67 25.85
N PRO A 707 -0.27 -7.35 26.36
CA PRO A 707 0.20 -8.60 25.77
C PRO A 707 -0.77 -9.79 25.93
N TYR A 708 -1.85 -9.64 26.73
CA TYR A 708 -2.93 -10.62 26.84
C TYR A 708 -3.95 -10.56 25.69
N LEU A 709 -3.79 -9.63 24.73
CA LEU A 709 -4.65 -9.55 23.57
C LEU A 709 -4.74 -10.90 22.84
N LYS A 710 -5.93 -11.20 22.32
CA LYS A 710 -6.12 -12.30 21.37
C LYS A 710 -5.59 -11.94 20.01
N LEU A 711 -5.30 -12.93 19.18
CA LEU A 711 -5.12 -12.72 17.76
C LEU A 711 -6.38 -12.12 17.14
N GLU A 712 -6.21 -11.17 16.24
CA GLU A 712 -7.29 -10.62 15.45
C GLU A 712 -7.82 -11.71 14.50
N ARG A 713 -9.14 -11.86 14.41
CA ARG A 713 -9.78 -12.96 13.67
C ARG A 713 -10.72 -12.44 12.59
N THR A 714 -10.69 -13.10 11.43
CA THR A 714 -11.69 -12.94 10.37
C THR A 714 -12.28 -14.29 10.02
N VAL A 715 -13.61 -14.40 10.05
CA VAL A 715 -14.35 -15.53 9.46
C VAL A 715 -14.89 -15.05 8.12
N ALA A 716 -14.49 -15.69 7.04
CA ALA A 716 -14.85 -15.27 5.70
C ALA A 716 -15.62 -16.35 4.94
N TYR A 717 -16.59 -15.88 4.18
CA TYR A 717 -17.41 -16.67 3.25
C TYR A 717 -17.33 -16.04 1.87
N GLU A 718 -17.23 -16.86 0.84
CA GLU A 718 -17.20 -16.40 -0.54
C GLU A 718 -17.94 -17.38 -1.44
N LEU A 719 -18.77 -16.86 -2.34
CA LEU A 719 -19.40 -17.58 -3.42
C LEU A 719 -19.08 -16.89 -4.74
N GLY A 720 -18.55 -17.65 -5.70
CA GLY A 720 -18.20 -17.07 -6.98
C GLY A 720 -18.59 -17.94 -8.17
N TYR A 721 -18.75 -17.29 -9.31
CA TYR A 721 -19.12 -17.88 -10.58
C TYR A 721 -18.18 -17.37 -11.68
N SER A 722 -17.69 -18.29 -12.52
CA SER A 722 -16.88 -17.96 -13.70
C SER A 722 -17.51 -18.57 -14.95
N GLN A 723 -17.61 -17.78 -16.03
CA GLN A 723 -18.19 -18.18 -17.30
C GLN A 723 -17.32 -17.71 -18.46
N ASN A 724 -16.99 -18.61 -19.35
CA ASN A 724 -16.47 -18.28 -20.68
C ASN A 724 -17.66 -17.93 -21.60
N LEU A 725 -17.62 -16.75 -22.20
CA LEU A 725 -18.63 -16.26 -23.14
C LEU A 725 -18.00 -16.18 -24.53
N TYR A 726 -18.56 -16.94 -25.48
CA TYR A 726 -18.18 -16.93 -26.90
C TYR A 726 -16.70 -17.23 -27.18
N ASP A 727 -16.02 -17.95 -26.32
CA ASP A 727 -14.58 -18.24 -26.36
C ASP A 727 -13.67 -16.99 -26.47
N GLN A 728 -14.16 -15.84 -26.05
CA GLN A 728 -13.47 -14.56 -26.10
C GLN A 728 -13.46 -13.79 -24.78
N PHE A 729 -14.53 -13.93 -23.99
CA PHE A 729 -14.70 -13.16 -22.77
C PHE A 729 -14.79 -14.07 -21.56
N LEU A 730 -14.12 -13.69 -20.51
CA LEU A 730 -14.24 -14.30 -19.19
C LEU A 730 -15.06 -13.38 -18.29
N LEU A 731 -16.21 -13.86 -17.86
CA LEU A 731 -17.03 -13.23 -16.82
C LEU A 731 -16.73 -13.89 -15.48
N ASN A 732 -16.35 -13.09 -14.47
CA ASN A 732 -16.21 -13.51 -13.08
C ASN A 732 -17.13 -12.68 -12.21
N ILE A 733 -17.90 -13.35 -11.34
CA ILE A 733 -18.74 -12.72 -10.32
C ILE A 733 -18.37 -13.36 -8.99
N ALA A 734 -18.13 -12.56 -7.95
CA ALA A 734 -17.89 -13.05 -6.60
C ALA A 734 -18.67 -12.22 -5.59
N ALA A 735 -19.34 -12.87 -4.66
CA ALA A 735 -19.96 -12.25 -3.50
C ALA A 735 -19.25 -12.75 -2.23
N TYR A 736 -19.06 -11.87 -1.26
CA TYR A 736 -18.32 -12.20 -0.04
C TYR A 736 -18.93 -11.55 1.20
N TYR A 737 -18.71 -12.24 2.33
CA TYR A 737 -19.02 -11.77 3.67
C TYR A 737 -17.83 -12.07 4.59
N LYS A 738 -17.41 -11.09 5.39
CA LYS A 738 -16.32 -11.20 6.37
C LYS A 738 -16.81 -10.69 7.72
N ASP A 739 -16.74 -11.55 8.72
CA ASP A 739 -16.94 -11.22 10.13
C ASP A 739 -15.57 -11.03 10.79
N VAL A 740 -15.24 -9.79 11.14
CA VAL A 740 -13.92 -9.39 11.69
C VAL A 740 -14.06 -9.11 13.17
N LEU A 741 -13.43 -9.94 13.98
CA LEU A 741 -13.54 -9.97 15.42
C LEU A 741 -12.19 -9.77 16.12
N ASP A 742 -12.26 -9.51 17.44
CA ASP A 742 -11.08 -9.38 18.30
C ASP A 742 -10.06 -8.32 17.81
N GLN A 743 -10.51 -7.29 17.07
CA GLN A 743 -9.64 -6.21 16.63
C GLN A 743 -9.22 -5.35 17.83
N PRO A 744 -7.93 -4.96 17.94
CA PRO A 744 -7.50 -4.12 19.03
C PRO A 744 -8.01 -2.69 18.88
N GLY A 745 -8.29 -2.06 19.99
CA GLY A 745 -8.63 -0.64 20.12
C GLY A 745 -8.04 -0.05 21.39
N TRP A 746 -7.88 1.27 21.39
CA TRP A 746 -7.45 2.03 22.55
C TRP A 746 -8.66 2.45 23.36
N VAL A 747 -8.72 2.04 24.62
CA VAL A 747 -9.77 2.39 25.57
C VAL A 747 -9.19 3.37 26.58
N TYR A 748 -9.87 4.48 26.75
CA TYR A 748 -9.48 5.56 27.68
C TYR A 748 -9.93 5.26 29.10
N TYR A 749 -9.06 5.51 30.07
CA TYR A 749 -9.33 5.40 31.52
C TYR A 749 -9.02 6.71 32.22
N GLN A 750 -9.93 7.15 33.07
CA GLN A 750 -9.77 8.37 33.87
C GLN A 750 -10.30 8.14 35.28
N ASN A 751 -9.46 8.45 36.30
CA ASN A 751 -9.89 8.38 37.68
C ASN A 751 -10.61 9.69 38.12
N LEU A 752 -11.24 9.65 39.32
CA LEU A 752 -12.07 10.73 39.88
C LEU A 752 -11.43 12.13 39.85
N ASN A 753 -10.15 12.23 40.11
CA ASN A 753 -9.43 13.52 40.20
C ASN A 753 -8.56 13.79 38.97
N SER A 754 -8.73 13.03 37.90
CA SER A 754 -8.00 13.16 36.62
C SER A 754 -6.47 13.08 36.73
N THR A 755 -5.94 12.50 37.83
CA THR A 755 -4.48 12.28 37.99
C THR A 755 -3.99 11.04 37.24
N VAL A 756 -4.88 10.11 36.96
CA VAL A 756 -4.66 8.92 36.13
C VAL A 756 -5.52 9.07 34.87
N GLN A 757 -4.86 9.26 33.74
CA GLN A 757 -5.49 9.41 32.44
C GLN A 757 -4.63 8.72 31.38
N TYR A 758 -5.09 7.59 30.84
CA TYR A 758 -4.30 6.83 29.87
C TYR A 758 -5.16 6.00 28.93
N TYR A 759 -4.56 5.53 27.87
CA TYR A 759 -5.16 4.60 26.93
C TYR A 759 -4.58 3.19 27.12
N LYS A 760 -5.44 2.18 27.24
CA LYS A 760 -5.11 0.76 27.34
C LYS A 760 -5.63 0.00 26.12
N ALA A 761 -4.82 -0.87 25.56
CA ALA A 761 -5.23 -1.70 24.43
C ALA A 761 -6.16 -2.84 24.84
N THR A 762 -7.26 -3.03 24.11
CA THR A 762 -8.25 -4.09 24.34
C THR A 762 -8.73 -4.70 23.01
N ASN A 763 -9.24 -5.94 23.00
CA ASN A 763 -9.87 -6.56 21.83
C ASN A 763 -11.37 -6.21 21.74
N ASN A 764 -11.71 -4.95 21.71
CA ASN A 764 -13.10 -4.52 21.76
C ASN A 764 -13.70 -4.09 20.40
N ASN A 765 -12.90 -4.03 19.34
CA ASN A 765 -13.39 -3.62 18.03
C ASN A 765 -13.80 -4.82 17.15
N TYR A 766 -14.80 -4.60 16.33
CA TYR A 766 -15.28 -5.54 15.30
C TYR A 766 -15.61 -4.83 14.00
N ALA A 767 -15.70 -5.57 12.91
CA ALA A 767 -16.25 -5.09 11.66
C ALA A 767 -16.99 -6.21 10.92
N ASP A 768 -17.98 -5.82 10.14
CA ASP A 768 -18.73 -6.66 9.21
C ASP A 768 -18.52 -6.09 7.81
N ILE A 769 -18.00 -6.89 6.89
CA ILE A 769 -17.69 -6.46 5.53
C ILE A 769 -18.42 -7.38 4.57
N ARG A 770 -19.21 -6.80 3.69
CA ARG A 770 -19.99 -7.54 2.68
C ARG A 770 -19.94 -6.82 1.35
N GLY A 771 -19.86 -7.58 0.29
CA GLY A 771 -19.79 -6.99 -1.04
C GLY A 771 -19.88 -8.00 -2.16
N PHE A 772 -19.86 -7.48 -3.39
CA PHE A 772 -19.73 -8.27 -4.59
C PHE A 772 -18.83 -7.59 -5.61
N GLU A 773 -18.27 -8.40 -6.49
CA GLU A 773 -17.37 -8.01 -7.56
C GLU A 773 -17.84 -8.61 -8.87
N ILE A 774 -17.76 -7.85 -9.95
CA ILE A 774 -18.00 -8.31 -11.31
C ILE A 774 -16.79 -7.93 -12.16
N THR A 775 -16.23 -8.88 -12.88
CA THR A 775 -15.14 -8.63 -13.83
C THR A 775 -15.47 -9.27 -15.16
N LEU A 776 -15.43 -8.48 -16.22
CA LEU A 776 -15.51 -8.96 -17.60
C LEU A 776 -14.17 -8.68 -18.28
N SER A 777 -13.50 -9.73 -18.74
CA SER A 777 -12.18 -9.64 -19.40
C SER A 777 -12.25 -10.19 -20.82
N LYS A 778 -11.71 -9.43 -21.79
CA LYS A 778 -11.39 -9.94 -23.12
C LYS A 778 -9.95 -10.41 -23.14
N VAL A 779 -9.77 -11.73 -23.04
CA VAL A 779 -8.45 -12.34 -22.84
C VAL A 779 -7.67 -12.46 -24.16
N TRP A 780 -8.37 -12.68 -25.27
CA TRP A 780 -7.79 -12.93 -26.59
C TRP A 780 -8.18 -11.83 -27.59
N GLY A 781 -7.28 -11.56 -28.51
CA GLY A 781 -7.51 -10.64 -29.62
C GLY A 781 -6.22 -10.13 -30.24
N LYS A 782 -6.21 -9.96 -31.56
CA LYS A 782 -5.06 -9.43 -32.30
C LYS A 782 -5.03 -7.89 -32.36
N TRP A 783 -6.15 -7.24 -32.03
CA TRP A 783 -6.31 -5.78 -32.11
C TRP A 783 -6.74 -5.16 -30.79
N VAL A 784 -7.52 -5.91 -30.00
CA VAL A 784 -8.17 -5.38 -28.80
C VAL A 784 -8.12 -6.43 -27.69
N ARG A 785 -7.65 -6.04 -26.52
CA ARG A 785 -7.76 -6.76 -25.24
C ARG A 785 -8.21 -5.78 -24.16
N GLY A 786 -8.60 -6.29 -23.01
CA GLY A 786 -8.92 -5.43 -21.89
C GLY A 786 -9.84 -6.08 -20.88
N PHE A 787 -10.18 -5.30 -19.88
CA PHE A 787 -11.14 -5.70 -18.85
C PHE A 787 -11.93 -4.50 -18.35
N ILE A 788 -13.08 -4.78 -17.76
CA ILE A 788 -13.83 -3.87 -16.92
C ILE A 788 -14.20 -4.61 -15.64
N ASN A 789 -14.04 -3.96 -14.50
CA ASN A 789 -14.48 -4.48 -13.22
C ASN A 789 -15.30 -3.46 -12.46
N TYR A 790 -16.18 -3.97 -11.60
CA TYR A 790 -17.00 -3.21 -10.69
C TYR A 790 -16.99 -3.88 -9.33
N THR A 791 -16.80 -3.08 -8.28
CA THR A 791 -16.82 -3.54 -6.89
C THR A 791 -17.81 -2.71 -6.10
N TYR A 792 -18.64 -3.40 -5.33
CA TYR A 792 -19.54 -2.80 -4.35
C TYR A 792 -19.29 -3.45 -3.00
N ASP A 793 -18.86 -2.68 -2.00
CA ASP A 793 -18.72 -3.18 -0.66
C ASP A 793 -19.27 -2.20 0.39
N VAL A 794 -19.63 -2.77 1.55
CA VAL A 794 -20.07 -2.05 2.73
C VAL A 794 -19.33 -2.59 3.93
N ARG A 795 -18.74 -1.71 4.70
CA ARG A 795 -18.08 -2.03 5.95
C ARG A 795 -18.83 -1.39 7.11
N THR A 796 -19.45 -2.22 7.94
CA THR A 796 -19.97 -1.80 9.24
C THR A 796 -18.89 -2.06 10.29
N SER A 797 -18.59 -1.11 11.15
CA SER A 797 -17.62 -1.27 12.23
C SER A 797 -18.18 -0.75 13.55
N GLY A 798 -17.66 -1.26 14.63
CA GLY A 798 -18.11 -0.85 15.97
C GLY A 798 -17.22 -1.44 17.05
N TYR A 799 -17.68 -1.34 18.28
CA TYR A 799 -16.98 -1.90 19.43
C TYR A 799 -17.95 -2.59 20.39
N PHE A 800 -17.41 -3.55 21.13
CA PHE A 800 -18.10 -4.21 22.22
C PHE A 800 -17.68 -3.55 23.54
N GLY A 801 -18.64 -3.23 24.40
CA GLY A 801 -18.37 -2.57 25.67
C GLY A 801 -18.15 -1.08 25.50
N LEU A 802 -17.19 -0.52 26.24
CA LEU A 802 -16.93 0.90 26.32
C LEU A 802 -15.59 1.28 25.73
N THR A 803 -15.50 2.47 25.12
CA THR A 803 -14.24 3.06 24.67
C THR A 803 -13.68 4.07 25.67
N LYS A 804 -14.47 4.40 26.73
CA LYS A 804 -14.03 5.22 27.85
C LYS A 804 -14.59 4.66 29.16
N TYR A 805 -13.72 4.57 30.16
CA TYR A 805 -14.04 4.21 31.53
C TYR A 805 -13.66 5.35 32.44
N PHE A 806 -14.68 5.94 33.08
CA PHE A 806 -14.56 6.95 34.09
C PHE A 806 -14.79 6.35 35.47
N GLU A 807 -13.92 6.62 36.43
CA GLU A 807 -14.15 6.26 37.81
C GLU A 807 -15.34 7.05 38.40
N ASP A 808 -15.58 8.29 37.87
CA ASP A 808 -16.75 9.08 38.20
C ASP A 808 -18.03 8.49 37.59
N PRO A 809 -19.03 8.07 38.42
CA PRO A 809 -20.27 7.52 37.92
C PRO A 809 -21.14 8.48 37.10
N VAL A 810 -21.00 9.80 37.31
CA VAL A 810 -21.75 10.83 36.58
C VAL A 810 -21.17 10.97 35.18
N GLU A 811 -19.86 11.15 35.06
CA GLU A 811 -19.19 11.20 33.77
C GLU A 811 -19.40 9.90 32.95
N GLN A 812 -19.33 8.73 33.62
CA GLN A 812 -19.57 7.44 32.97
C GLN A 812 -21.00 7.33 32.42
N ARG A 813 -22.00 7.78 33.17
CA ARG A 813 -23.40 7.78 32.75
C ARG A 813 -23.64 8.74 31.57
N ASP A 814 -23.05 9.93 31.61
CA ASP A 814 -23.20 10.92 30.54
C ASP A 814 -22.50 10.47 29.26
N TYR A 815 -21.34 9.84 29.38
CA TYR A 815 -20.67 9.19 28.28
C TYR A 815 -21.56 8.09 27.64
N LEU A 816 -22.15 7.20 28.44
CA LEU A 816 -23.01 6.13 27.96
C LEU A 816 -24.24 6.64 27.17
N ARG A 817 -24.78 7.78 27.60
CA ARG A 817 -25.96 8.38 26.96
C ARG A 817 -25.67 8.96 25.56
N LEU A 818 -24.45 9.38 25.28
CA LEU A 818 -24.07 10.14 24.09
C LEU A 818 -23.34 9.32 23.01
N ASN A 819 -22.98 8.05 23.27
CA ASN A 819 -22.11 7.31 22.37
C ASN A 819 -22.85 6.33 21.46
N PRO A 820 -22.68 6.43 20.13
CA PRO A 820 -23.08 5.41 19.18
C PRO A 820 -22.08 4.25 19.21
N TYR A 821 -22.59 3.02 19.33
CA TYR A 821 -21.76 1.80 19.38
C TYR A 821 -21.32 1.28 18.01
N GLN A 822 -21.87 1.80 16.93
CA GLN A 822 -21.67 1.26 15.60
C GLN A 822 -21.63 2.36 14.55
N SER A 823 -20.63 2.31 13.68
CA SER A 823 -20.55 3.11 12.45
C SER A 823 -21.02 2.25 11.27
N LYS A 824 -21.97 2.78 10.50
CA LYS A 824 -22.53 2.18 9.27
C LYS A 824 -22.30 3.12 8.09
N PRO A 825 -21.08 3.19 7.58
CA PRO A 825 -20.81 4.07 6.45
C PRO A 825 -21.59 3.65 5.22
N HIS A 826 -21.91 4.62 4.38
CA HIS A 826 -22.50 4.36 3.09
C HIS A 826 -21.51 3.63 2.17
N PRO A 827 -22.00 2.77 1.26
CA PRO A 827 -21.14 2.10 0.29
C PRO A 827 -20.45 3.10 -0.64
N GLN A 828 -19.21 2.81 -1.00
CA GLN A 828 -18.44 3.54 -2.00
C GLN A 828 -18.08 2.61 -3.17
N PRO A 829 -19.03 2.32 -4.09
CA PRO A 829 -18.70 1.50 -5.25
C PRO A 829 -17.67 2.16 -6.14
N TYR A 830 -16.89 1.33 -6.82
CA TYR A 830 -15.92 1.77 -7.82
C TYR A 830 -15.85 0.83 -9.01
N ALA A 831 -15.43 1.37 -10.14
CA ALA A 831 -15.22 0.63 -11.37
C ALA A 831 -13.88 1.00 -12.01
N ARG A 832 -13.27 0.04 -12.70
CA ARG A 832 -12.06 0.24 -13.48
C ARG A 832 -12.16 -0.45 -14.80
N ALA A 833 -11.60 0.16 -15.82
CA ALA A 833 -11.54 -0.41 -17.16
C ALA A 833 -10.14 -0.20 -17.73
N ASN A 834 -9.62 -1.22 -18.39
CA ASN A 834 -8.44 -1.14 -19.23
C ASN A 834 -8.78 -1.58 -20.63
N LEU A 835 -8.47 -0.76 -21.61
CA LEU A 835 -8.62 -1.06 -23.03
C LEU A 835 -7.24 -0.96 -23.68
N GLN A 836 -6.78 -2.06 -24.26
CA GLN A 836 -5.55 -2.13 -25.04
C GLN A 836 -5.88 -2.26 -26.52
N LEU A 837 -5.39 -1.33 -27.32
CA LEU A 837 -5.45 -1.34 -28.77
C LEU A 837 -4.02 -1.52 -29.30
N PHE A 838 -3.80 -2.47 -30.18
CA PHE A 838 -2.47 -2.73 -30.72
C PHE A 838 -2.51 -3.13 -32.17
N THR A 839 -1.43 -2.80 -32.88
CA THR A 839 -1.24 -3.13 -34.29
C THR A 839 -0.33 -4.37 -34.43
N PRO A 840 -0.65 -5.32 -35.33
CA PRO A 840 0.20 -6.49 -35.61
C PRO A 840 1.57 -6.13 -36.17
N ASP A 841 2.51 -7.10 -36.13
CA ASP A 841 3.91 -6.97 -36.54
C ASP A 841 4.12 -6.54 -38.00
N ASN A 842 3.14 -6.71 -38.86
CA ASN A 842 3.20 -6.37 -40.28
C ASN A 842 2.13 -5.37 -40.72
N PHE A 843 1.68 -4.50 -39.79
CA PHE A 843 0.61 -3.54 -40.05
C PHE A 843 1.14 -2.30 -40.78
N GLY A 844 0.44 -1.90 -41.87
CA GLY A 844 0.70 -0.69 -42.62
C GLY A 844 1.65 -0.89 -43.79
N PRO A 845 2.04 0.22 -44.48
CA PRO A 845 2.96 0.15 -45.64
C PRO A 845 4.38 -0.18 -45.16
N ALA A 846 5.07 -1.08 -45.89
CA ALA A 846 6.48 -1.35 -45.68
C ALA A 846 7.32 -0.19 -46.29
N ILE A 847 8.19 0.43 -45.49
CA ILE A 847 9.14 1.46 -45.90
C ILE A 847 10.55 0.91 -45.63
N SER A 848 11.32 0.68 -46.68
CA SER A 848 12.67 0.08 -46.61
C SER A 848 12.70 -1.25 -45.82
N GLY A 849 11.65 -2.09 -45.95
CA GLY A 849 11.53 -3.38 -45.27
C GLY A 849 11.05 -3.31 -43.82
N MET A 850 10.84 -2.13 -43.28
CA MET A 850 10.27 -1.90 -41.93
C MET A 850 8.78 -1.51 -42.04
N TYR A 851 7.99 -1.89 -41.04
CA TYR A 851 6.58 -1.50 -40.90
C TYR A 851 6.45 -0.43 -39.80
N PRO A 852 6.49 0.88 -40.10
CA PRO A 852 6.47 1.94 -39.08
C PRO A 852 5.24 1.95 -38.19
N LEU A 853 4.10 1.43 -38.70
CA LEU A 853 2.82 1.37 -37.96
C LEU A 853 2.62 0.02 -37.24
N ALA A 854 3.54 -0.93 -37.35
CA ALA A 854 3.49 -2.20 -36.61
C ALA A 854 3.89 -2.01 -35.13
N ASN A 855 3.49 -2.94 -34.26
CA ASN A 855 3.88 -2.99 -32.86
C ASN A 855 3.65 -1.67 -32.09
N ILE A 856 2.56 -0.98 -32.44
CA ILE A 856 2.08 0.19 -31.69
C ILE A 856 1.00 -0.28 -30.70
N THR A 857 1.12 0.14 -29.46
CA THR A 857 0.12 -0.14 -28.43
C THR A 857 -0.40 1.17 -27.84
N LEU A 858 -1.72 1.30 -27.76
CA LEU A 858 -2.41 2.33 -27.00
C LEU A 858 -3.17 1.66 -25.85
N ASN A 859 -2.78 1.97 -24.62
CA ASN A 859 -3.50 1.56 -23.43
C ASN A 859 -4.31 2.75 -22.90
N ILE A 860 -5.57 2.50 -22.59
CA ILE A 860 -6.50 3.44 -21.95
C ILE A 860 -6.93 2.83 -20.65
N LEU A 861 -6.59 3.48 -19.55
CA LEU A 861 -6.99 3.09 -18.21
C LEU A 861 -7.99 4.11 -17.68
N ALA A 862 -9.19 3.67 -17.32
CA ALA A 862 -10.23 4.49 -16.74
C ALA A 862 -10.59 4.00 -15.35
N ASP A 863 -10.67 4.92 -14.41
CA ASP A 863 -11.08 4.70 -13.03
C ASP A 863 -12.28 5.58 -12.69
N TRP A 864 -13.24 5.01 -11.99
CA TRP A 864 -14.36 5.72 -11.38
C TRP A 864 -14.58 5.23 -9.96
N LYS A 865 -14.86 6.14 -9.03
CA LYS A 865 -15.21 5.85 -7.64
C LYS A 865 -16.30 6.80 -7.17
N ALA A 866 -17.35 6.26 -6.57
CA ALA A 866 -18.39 7.06 -5.94
C ALA A 866 -17.81 7.94 -4.82
N GLY A 867 -18.32 9.14 -4.68
CA GLY A 867 -17.89 10.09 -3.65
C GLY A 867 -18.08 9.54 -2.25
N ALA A 868 -17.11 9.82 -1.37
CA ALA A 868 -17.18 9.47 0.04
C ALA A 868 -18.28 10.25 0.74
N TYR A 869 -18.89 9.64 1.75
CA TYR A 869 -19.79 10.37 2.64
C TYR A 869 -19.02 10.99 3.80
N THR A 870 -19.46 12.14 4.25
CA THR A 870 -18.95 12.86 5.41
C THR A 870 -20.10 13.46 6.21
N THR A 871 -19.81 13.90 7.43
CA THR A 871 -20.81 14.49 8.31
C THR A 871 -20.75 16.01 8.23
N PHE A 872 -21.86 16.62 7.84
CA PHE A 872 -22.10 18.04 8.05
C PHE A 872 -23.08 18.21 9.21
N ASN A 873 -22.59 18.66 10.35
CA ASN A 873 -23.36 18.79 11.59
C ASN A 873 -22.82 19.95 12.45
N PRO A 874 -22.98 21.20 12.00
CA PRO A 874 -22.42 22.37 12.70
C PRO A 874 -22.98 22.57 14.12
N HIS A 875 -24.17 22.02 14.39
CA HIS A 875 -24.84 22.15 15.70
C HIS A 875 -24.63 20.93 16.61
N ASN A 876 -23.74 19.97 16.24
CA ASN A 876 -23.47 18.74 16.98
C ASN A 876 -24.74 17.95 17.38
N ILE A 877 -25.72 17.86 16.49
CA ILE A 877 -26.97 17.12 16.71
C ILE A 877 -26.65 15.64 16.83
N PRO A 878 -27.02 14.97 17.94
CA PRO A 878 -26.77 13.55 18.11
C PRO A 878 -27.40 12.70 17.01
N GLY A 879 -26.65 11.75 16.43
CA GLY A 879 -27.11 10.82 15.41
C GLY A 879 -27.04 11.33 13.98
N VAL A 880 -26.67 12.59 13.73
CA VAL A 880 -26.40 13.13 12.39
C VAL A 880 -24.97 12.81 12.01
N VAL A 881 -24.80 11.79 11.15
CA VAL A 881 -23.52 11.33 10.64
C VAL A 881 -23.66 10.94 9.16
N ASP A 882 -22.58 11.07 8.39
CA ASP A 882 -22.47 10.65 7.00
C ASP A 882 -23.62 11.11 6.10
N ASN A 883 -24.05 12.36 6.26
CA ASN A 883 -25.24 12.93 5.63
C ASN A 883 -24.95 13.72 4.33
N VAL A 884 -23.67 13.92 3.99
CA VAL A 884 -23.26 14.64 2.77
C VAL A 884 -22.27 13.80 1.98
N GLN A 885 -22.42 13.77 0.68
CA GLN A 885 -21.56 13.02 -0.23
C GLN A 885 -20.65 13.95 -1.02
N TRP A 886 -19.39 13.56 -1.23
CA TRP A 886 -18.49 14.17 -2.20
C TRP A 886 -18.91 13.86 -3.62
N VAL A 887 -18.48 14.67 -4.59
CA VAL A 887 -18.59 14.33 -6.01
C VAL A 887 -17.84 13.03 -6.32
N ASP A 888 -18.30 12.30 -7.32
CA ASP A 888 -17.64 11.10 -7.77
C ASP A 888 -16.26 11.43 -8.35
N TRP A 889 -15.29 10.62 -8.01
CA TRP A 889 -13.94 10.72 -8.57
C TRP A 889 -13.84 9.87 -9.84
N TYR A 890 -13.22 10.40 -10.88
CA TYR A 890 -12.89 9.66 -12.09
C TYR A 890 -11.57 10.14 -12.68
N ASN A 891 -10.85 9.24 -13.35
CA ASN A 891 -9.58 9.54 -14.00
C ASN A 891 -9.43 8.71 -15.28
N ILE A 892 -8.72 9.24 -16.26
CA ILE A 892 -8.30 8.53 -17.46
C ILE A 892 -6.80 8.73 -17.65
N ASP A 893 -6.07 7.62 -17.74
CA ASP A 893 -4.64 7.58 -18.05
C ASP A 893 -4.41 6.88 -19.38
N LEU A 894 -3.41 7.33 -20.13
CA LEU A 894 -3.02 6.75 -21.40
C LEU A 894 -1.55 6.35 -21.39
N ARG A 895 -1.24 5.23 -22.05
CA ARG A 895 0.11 4.92 -22.53
C ARG A 895 0.08 4.70 -24.02
N PHE A 896 0.91 5.44 -24.73
CA PHE A 896 1.24 5.16 -26.12
C PHE A 896 2.64 4.59 -26.17
N SER A 897 2.81 3.39 -26.79
CA SER A 897 4.11 2.75 -26.92
C SER A 897 4.34 2.23 -28.31
N LYS A 898 5.62 2.19 -28.69
CA LYS A 898 6.11 1.59 -29.94
C LYS A 898 7.27 0.67 -29.62
N ASP A 899 7.15 -0.59 -30.04
CA ASP A 899 8.20 -1.59 -29.94
C ASP A 899 9.01 -1.65 -31.23
N PHE A 900 10.32 -1.78 -31.08
CA PHE A 900 11.30 -1.98 -32.14
C PHE A 900 12.05 -3.28 -31.85
N ASP A 901 11.80 -4.30 -32.67
CA ASP A 901 12.42 -5.60 -32.51
C ASP A 901 13.72 -5.65 -33.34
N PHE A 902 14.83 -5.91 -32.68
CA PHE A 902 16.14 -6.19 -33.26
C PHE A 902 16.52 -7.65 -32.98
N GLU A 903 17.50 -8.19 -33.68
CA GLU A 903 17.87 -9.61 -33.53
C GLU A 903 18.28 -9.95 -32.07
N ASP A 904 19.03 -9.06 -31.42
CA ASP A 904 19.59 -9.31 -30.07
C ASP A 904 18.86 -8.58 -28.95
N PHE A 905 17.98 -7.62 -29.23
CA PHE A 905 17.27 -6.85 -28.22
C PHE A 905 15.95 -6.25 -28.73
N ASN A 906 15.05 -5.99 -27.80
CA ASN A 906 13.81 -5.26 -28.04
C ASN A 906 13.89 -3.88 -27.36
N LEU A 907 13.62 -2.79 -28.12
CA LEU A 907 13.54 -1.42 -27.63
C LEU A 907 12.10 -0.94 -27.69
N GLN A 908 11.54 -0.57 -26.52
CA GLN A 908 10.24 0.09 -26.42
C GLN A 908 10.41 1.54 -26.03
N LEU A 909 9.83 2.45 -26.82
CA LEU A 909 9.64 3.86 -26.47
C LEU A 909 8.18 4.06 -26.10
N TYR A 910 7.93 4.79 -25.01
CA TYR A 910 6.56 5.06 -24.59
C TYR A 910 6.38 6.43 -23.93
N VAL A 911 5.14 6.90 -23.97
CA VAL A 911 4.70 8.12 -23.32
C VAL A 911 3.48 7.80 -22.49
N ASP A 912 3.55 8.09 -21.20
CA ASP A 912 2.41 8.03 -20.29
C ASP A 912 1.84 9.43 -20.09
N VAL A 913 0.52 9.53 -20.15
CA VAL A 913 -0.22 10.75 -19.82
C VAL A 913 -1.22 10.40 -18.73
N THR A 914 -0.98 10.88 -17.51
CA THR A 914 -1.92 10.71 -16.40
C THR A 914 -2.85 11.92 -16.30
N ASN A 915 -4.08 11.70 -15.87
CA ASN A 915 -5.15 12.70 -15.84
C ASN A 915 -5.30 13.41 -17.20
N VAL A 916 -5.56 12.62 -18.26
CA VAL A 916 -5.67 13.11 -19.64
C VAL A 916 -6.69 14.23 -19.81
N LEU A 917 -7.82 14.12 -19.08
CA LEU A 917 -8.90 15.11 -19.11
C LEU A 917 -8.54 16.40 -18.35
N ASN A 918 -7.41 16.39 -17.62
CA ASN A 918 -6.99 17.48 -16.73
C ASN A 918 -8.09 17.88 -15.74
N THR A 919 -8.78 16.88 -15.19
CA THR A 919 -9.91 17.05 -14.28
C THR A 919 -9.41 17.60 -12.94
N LYS A 920 -10.16 18.58 -12.42
CA LYS A 920 -9.93 19.15 -11.08
C LYS A 920 -10.86 18.45 -10.09
N PHE A 921 -10.31 17.98 -8.98
CA PHE A 921 -11.07 17.46 -7.83
C PHE A 921 -10.73 18.25 -6.60
N LEU A 922 -11.75 18.78 -5.92
CA LEU A 922 -11.56 19.56 -4.71
C LEU A 922 -10.88 18.71 -3.62
N SER A 923 -9.76 19.20 -3.10
CA SER A 923 -9.02 18.58 -2.00
C SER A 923 -9.39 19.26 -0.68
N GLN A 924 -9.37 18.50 0.43
CA GLN A 924 -9.49 19.09 1.76
C GLN A 924 -8.37 20.11 2.08
N ALA A 925 -7.20 19.97 1.44
CA ALA A 925 -6.12 20.96 1.54
C ALA A 925 -6.49 22.34 0.95
N GLY A 926 -7.60 22.45 0.23
CA GLY A 926 -8.13 23.70 -0.30
C GLY A 926 -8.77 24.62 0.75
N PHE A 927 -9.15 24.08 1.90
CA PHE A 927 -9.79 24.86 2.98
C PHE A 927 -8.76 25.37 3.99
N SER A 928 -9.00 26.58 4.53
CA SER A 928 -8.08 27.17 5.50
C SER A 928 -8.17 26.49 6.86
N ASP A 929 -9.39 26.21 7.29
CA ASP A 929 -9.71 25.58 8.57
C ASP A 929 -11.12 24.94 8.50
N ILE A 930 -11.64 24.51 9.64
CA ILE A 930 -12.96 23.87 9.73
C ILE A 930 -14.09 24.87 9.49
N TYR A 931 -13.91 26.15 9.79
CA TYR A 931 -14.94 27.17 9.58
C TYR A 931 -15.10 27.46 8.10
N ASP A 932 -13.98 27.64 7.38
CA ASP A 932 -13.95 27.78 5.92
C ASP A 932 -14.62 26.57 5.24
N TYR A 933 -14.35 25.35 5.72
CA TYR A 933 -15.00 24.14 5.23
C TYR A 933 -16.53 24.13 5.48
N ASN A 934 -16.95 24.52 6.68
CA ASN A 934 -18.38 24.56 7.01
C ASN A 934 -19.12 25.66 6.20
N ASP A 935 -18.54 26.84 6.04
CA ASP A 935 -19.10 27.93 5.23
C ASP A 935 -19.27 27.48 3.77
N TYR A 936 -18.28 26.74 3.24
CA TYR A 936 -18.40 26.13 1.91
C TYR A 936 -19.56 25.14 1.84
N LEU A 937 -19.74 24.26 2.83
CA LEU A 937 -20.86 23.32 2.88
C LEU A 937 -22.21 24.05 2.92
N GLU A 938 -22.31 25.15 3.68
CA GLU A 938 -23.52 25.98 3.74
C GLU A 938 -23.86 26.69 2.40
N SER A 939 -22.88 26.82 1.51
CA SER A 939 -23.08 27.36 0.15
C SER A 939 -23.71 26.37 -0.83
N LEU A 940 -23.82 25.10 -0.46
CA LEU A 940 -24.37 24.03 -1.30
C LEU A 940 -25.85 23.80 -0.99
N ASN A 941 -26.63 23.39 -1.99
CA ASN A 941 -28.05 23.06 -1.86
C ASN A 941 -28.21 21.57 -1.60
N PHE A 942 -28.64 21.18 -0.41
CA PHE A 942 -28.83 19.79 -0.03
C PHE A 942 -30.29 19.31 -0.13
N SER A 943 -30.48 18.00 -0.25
CA SER A 943 -31.79 17.38 -0.46
C SER A 943 -32.78 17.56 0.70
N TRP A 944 -32.30 17.95 1.88
CA TRP A 944 -33.14 18.24 3.05
C TRP A 944 -33.60 19.73 3.15
N GLU A 945 -33.13 20.60 2.24
CA GLU A 945 -33.55 22.00 2.19
C GLU A 945 -34.90 22.12 1.48
N GLU A 946 -35.93 22.61 2.19
CA GLU A 946 -37.25 22.79 1.63
C GLU A 946 -37.30 23.98 0.63
N GLY A 947 -37.91 23.75 -0.50
CA GLY A 947 -38.15 24.83 -1.50
C GLY A 947 -36.98 25.12 -2.45
N VAL A 948 -35.93 24.29 -2.45
CA VAL A 948 -34.76 24.42 -3.33
C VAL A 948 -34.88 23.46 -4.53
N GLU A 949 -34.91 24.01 -5.75
CA GLU A 949 -35.03 23.21 -6.99
C GLU A 949 -33.86 22.24 -7.26
N HIS A 950 -32.67 22.46 -6.65
CA HIS A 950 -31.45 21.70 -6.88
C HIS A 950 -30.89 21.10 -5.56
N GLY A 951 -31.70 20.32 -4.87
CA GLY A 951 -31.41 19.81 -3.53
C GLY A 951 -30.50 18.60 -3.46
N ASN A 952 -29.49 18.45 -4.30
CA ASN A 952 -28.58 17.28 -4.28
C ASN A 952 -27.12 17.63 -4.59
N ASP A 953 -26.69 18.81 -4.19
CA ASP A 953 -25.30 19.20 -4.38
C ASP A 953 -24.38 18.33 -3.52
N LYS A 954 -23.20 18.02 -4.05
CA LYS A 954 -22.18 17.23 -3.39
C LYS A 954 -20.98 18.10 -3.04
N ILE A 955 -20.22 17.71 -2.02
CA ILE A 955 -18.93 18.35 -1.73
C ILE A 955 -18.01 18.16 -2.93
N GLY A 956 -17.29 19.19 -3.32
CA GLY A 956 -16.49 19.20 -4.54
C GLY A 956 -17.17 19.90 -5.70
N ASP A 957 -18.47 20.16 -5.62
CA ASP A 957 -19.14 21.12 -6.49
C ASP A 957 -18.59 22.51 -6.20
N TYR A 958 -18.21 23.24 -7.23
CA TYR A 958 -17.60 24.56 -7.11
C TYR A 958 -17.96 25.42 -8.30
N ARG A 959 -17.77 26.72 -8.16
CA ARG A 959 -18.00 27.67 -9.25
C ARG A 959 -16.94 27.47 -10.34
N PRO A 960 -17.31 27.29 -11.61
CA PRO A 960 -16.38 27.16 -12.72
C PRO A 960 -15.48 28.39 -12.89
N ASP A 961 -14.29 28.20 -13.46
CA ASP A 961 -13.41 29.31 -13.84
C ASP A 961 -14.14 30.26 -14.82
N GLY A 962 -14.00 31.56 -14.59
CA GLY A 962 -14.61 32.60 -15.42
C GLY A 962 -16.07 32.96 -15.08
N VAL A 963 -16.72 32.25 -14.14
CA VAL A 963 -18.02 32.65 -13.61
C VAL A 963 -17.80 33.74 -12.56
N PRO A 964 -18.35 34.95 -12.73
CA PRO A 964 -18.21 36.03 -11.77
C PRO A 964 -18.75 35.64 -10.40
N TYR A 965 -18.11 36.14 -9.37
CA TYR A 965 -18.66 36.08 -8.02
C TYR A 965 -19.72 37.13 -7.83
N ASP A 966 -20.86 36.72 -7.28
CA ASP A 966 -21.96 37.59 -6.95
C ASP A 966 -22.46 37.24 -5.53
N PRO A 967 -22.08 38.02 -4.50
CA PRO A 967 -22.38 37.70 -3.10
C PRO A 967 -23.90 37.82 -2.83
N LEU A 968 -24.40 37.05 -1.86
CA LEU A 968 -25.78 37.17 -1.40
C LEU A 968 -26.06 38.57 -0.82
N GLU A 969 -27.17 39.14 -1.24
CA GLU A 969 -27.62 40.38 -0.68
C GLU A 969 -28.40 40.17 0.64
N PRO A 970 -28.16 40.98 1.67
CA PRO A 970 -29.03 40.96 2.84
C PRO A 970 -30.50 41.25 2.48
N ASN A 971 -31.41 40.39 2.92
CA ASN A 971 -32.85 40.57 2.64
C ASN A 971 -33.69 40.58 3.94
N PRO A 972 -33.53 41.62 4.79
CA PRO A 972 -34.22 41.67 6.07
C PRO A 972 -35.74 41.89 5.95
N ASN A 973 -36.19 42.34 4.80
CA ASN A 973 -37.62 42.64 4.54
C ASN A 973 -38.31 41.57 3.72
N ASN A 974 -37.66 40.44 3.45
CA ASN A 974 -38.15 39.36 2.56
C ASN A 974 -38.61 39.89 1.14
N ASP A 975 -37.82 40.78 0.54
CA ASP A 975 -38.04 41.29 -0.78
C ASP A 975 -37.93 40.15 -1.81
N PRO A 976 -38.98 39.88 -2.60
CA PRO A 976 -38.98 38.81 -3.58
C PRO A 976 -37.91 38.93 -4.67
N GLU A 977 -37.55 40.16 -5.06
CA GLU A 977 -36.52 40.38 -6.10
C GLU A 977 -35.12 40.10 -5.56
N ILE A 978 -34.84 40.47 -4.31
CA ILE A 978 -33.60 40.10 -3.65
C ILE A 978 -33.54 38.59 -3.46
N ALA A 979 -34.64 37.97 -3.01
CA ALA A 979 -34.72 36.53 -2.84
C ALA A 979 -34.42 35.80 -4.17
N LYS A 980 -35.03 36.26 -5.27
CA LYS A 980 -34.80 35.69 -6.60
C LYS A 980 -33.33 35.81 -7.04
N ARG A 981 -32.73 37.00 -6.88
CA ARG A 981 -31.29 37.18 -7.19
C ARG A 981 -30.40 36.30 -6.31
N ASN A 982 -30.71 36.15 -5.05
CA ASN A 982 -29.96 35.28 -4.16
C ASN A 982 -30.07 33.80 -4.53
N GLU A 983 -31.24 33.35 -5.01
CA GLU A 983 -31.41 32.00 -5.55
C GLU A 983 -30.56 31.77 -6.81
N GLU A 984 -30.51 32.76 -7.73
CA GLU A 984 -29.62 32.68 -8.91
C GLU A 984 -28.15 32.66 -8.50
N ARG A 985 -27.77 33.41 -7.48
CA ARG A 985 -26.40 33.43 -6.93
C ARG A 985 -26.01 32.08 -6.27
N LYS A 986 -26.95 31.45 -5.57
CA LYS A 986 -26.75 30.12 -4.99
C LYS A 986 -26.46 29.04 -6.03
N LYS A 987 -26.86 29.21 -7.28
CA LYS A 987 -26.51 28.31 -8.37
C LYS A 987 -25.03 28.37 -8.74
N ASN A 988 -24.31 29.44 -8.37
CA ASN A 988 -22.85 29.55 -8.48
C ASN A 988 -22.21 28.96 -7.25
N LYS A 989 -22.01 27.64 -7.24
CA LYS A 989 -21.47 26.91 -6.10
C LYS A 989 -20.12 27.44 -5.64
N SER A 990 -19.82 27.28 -4.35
CA SER A 990 -18.56 27.73 -3.72
C SER A 990 -18.31 29.24 -3.88
N TYR A 991 -19.35 30.02 -3.98
CA TYR A 991 -19.20 31.47 -4.10
C TYR A 991 -18.74 32.13 -2.78
N ILE A 992 -18.78 31.42 -1.64
CA ILE A 992 -18.30 31.93 -0.35
C ILE A 992 -16.78 31.84 -0.30
N ASP A 993 -16.21 30.69 -0.67
CA ASP A 993 -14.82 30.35 -0.44
C ASP A 993 -13.91 30.44 -1.65
N MET A 994 -14.44 30.48 -2.85
CA MET A 994 -13.65 30.57 -4.07
C MET A 994 -12.51 29.54 -4.13
N PRO A 995 -12.77 28.24 -4.23
CA PRO A 995 -11.76 27.20 -4.11
C PRO A 995 -10.64 27.30 -5.16
N ASN A 996 -10.79 28.13 -6.21
CA ASN A 996 -9.75 28.37 -7.21
C ASN A 996 -8.61 29.28 -6.73
N ILE A 997 -8.73 29.95 -5.59
CA ILE A 997 -7.74 30.91 -5.11
C ILE A 997 -6.50 30.22 -4.51
N LYS A 998 -6.69 29.08 -3.82
CA LYS A 998 -5.61 28.35 -3.16
C LYS A 998 -4.95 27.36 -4.10
N SER A 999 -3.63 27.36 -4.12
CA SER A 999 -2.83 26.48 -4.97
C SER A 999 -3.00 24.98 -4.67
N MET A 1000 -3.38 24.61 -3.43
CA MET A 1000 -3.55 23.21 -3.02
C MET A 1000 -4.98 22.70 -3.09
N THR A 1001 -5.93 23.51 -3.52
CA THR A 1001 -7.34 23.11 -3.66
C THR A 1001 -7.49 21.96 -4.62
N PHE A 1002 -6.86 22.06 -5.78
CA PHE A 1002 -6.87 21.02 -6.83
C PHE A 1002 -5.47 20.49 -7.04
N LEU A 1003 -5.31 19.19 -6.92
CA LEU A 1003 -4.03 18.49 -7.00
C LEU A 1003 -3.94 17.62 -8.26
N ASN A 1004 -2.71 17.21 -8.58
CA ASN A 1004 -2.39 16.27 -9.66
C ASN A 1004 -2.97 16.68 -11.03
N PRO A 1005 -2.53 17.83 -11.59
CA PRO A 1005 -2.83 18.18 -12.96
C PRO A 1005 -2.27 17.13 -13.91
N ARG A 1006 -2.64 17.23 -15.20
CA ARG A 1006 -2.10 16.33 -16.25
C ARG A 1006 -0.59 16.26 -16.17
N LYS A 1007 -0.05 15.01 -16.09
CA LYS A 1007 1.38 14.74 -16.04
C LYS A 1007 1.78 13.90 -17.26
N ILE A 1008 2.89 14.26 -17.88
CA ILE A 1008 3.49 13.53 -19.00
C ILE A 1008 4.77 12.88 -18.52
N THR A 1009 4.93 11.59 -18.76
CA THR A 1009 6.13 10.81 -18.45
C THR A 1009 6.65 10.17 -19.74
N LEU A 1010 7.93 10.33 -20.00
CA LEU A 1010 8.63 9.68 -21.11
C LEU A 1010 9.30 8.42 -20.57
N GLY A 1011 9.25 7.35 -21.35
CA GLY A 1011 9.86 6.10 -20.95
C GLY A 1011 10.61 5.39 -22.06
N ILE A 1012 11.67 4.70 -21.66
CA ILE A 1012 12.49 3.85 -22.53
C ILE A 1012 12.66 2.51 -21.82
N LYS A 1013 12.32 1.43 -22.51
CA LYS A 1013 12.56 0.07 -22.05
C LYS A 1013 13.40 -0.70 -23.05
N LEU A 1014 14.42 -1.38 -22.55
CA LEU A 1014 15.31 -2.25 -23.32
C LEU A 1014 15.27 -3.64 -22.71
N ASP A 1015 14.91 -4.65 -23.51
CA ASP A 1015 14.98 -6.08 -23.14
C ASP A 1015 16.04 -6.75 -24.05
N PHE A 1016 16.93 -7.56 -23.47
CA PHE A 1016 18.01 -8.27 -24.19
C PHE A 1016 18.31 -9.64 -23.60
#